data_7846687c5adfaeff9f73f7416834b664
#
_entry.id   7846687c5adfaeff9f73f7416834b664
#
_cell.length_a   1.000
_cell.length_b   1.000
_cell.length_c   1.000
_cell.angle_alpha   90.00
_cell.angle_beta   90.00
_cell.angle_gamma   90.00
#
_symmetry.space_group_name_H-M   'P 1'
#
loop_
_entity.id
_entity.type
_entity.pdbx_description
1 polymer ?
#
loop_
_entity_poly.entity_id
_entity_poly.type
_entity_poly.pdbx_seq_one_letter_code
_entity_poly.pdbx_strand_id
1 'polypeptide(L)'
;MTVVFNIRLLAATALLLFWFSASAKSDEPANAAVTRLKTPDGVEYGTWGTLAQKPAPTLFMLSGTIEGTLEKPYFRQCGNELAELGYLIVSIDLPCHGTQTTDGQPAGLSGWGHRVGNGEDIVAEANVRLSKVLDHLIATGVTDPERVAAAGTSRGGFLAIHFAAHDPRVKAAAGFAPVTDLAALSEFRGKLDHPLVKNLSLTNQAEKLAGRPAWIIIGDVDERVGTHHAIELASRLSTLAKEKKVASSVSLHVMSEPRGHTTPKGASKLAADWVYRHLSGGVDPKTADVDSAHPVEADGATRTLLLVDDHHVLYRSGTKRVFHAATLNPTNPVIREDKPWEMAIGWTSIVRHKETGKYQLWYQAYAGGRDAQKSHKCVVCLAESDDGIAFTKPTLGIHDFKMDREPLPGLHTDTNIVLLGGGGYGDRYANSVLFEPGESDESKRYKMLYTDFSKDSDGQEWPAFHAAFSPDGIHWTKSPRNPLNQTAYGGRSLQPPFDDEDVYAEVWDKQKNFLRKTWKIPLSMSDAADVMYDPNCGKYVAYGKAWIQGPAGGLAWKHAMARSESVDFLTWSKPQIVSGPDDLDPPNTEFHTSPVFFYKGCYFCLNQILNARGEAIGAKADAMHIELMISRDGIRWERPFRDQHFIAGSDQSFSNGGIFTNATPVFLDDAIRFYYGGYNSGTIGGGAKLTDPSQQSGVGFASITLDRFAGIRPVALSAQSTLKKPLENIGQITLKPLDLKGAQDISMNGDATEGIIRVEILNEEGYRMHGFSKEDAIPLTGDSLSHRVRWKNKTLDQLPPGRYSQRLHLDNAEAFALCVRFIT
;
A
#
# COMPACT_ATOMS: atom_id res chain seq x y z
N MET A 1 31.06 -56.16 36.83
CA MET A 1 32.35 -55.94 37.42
C MET A 1 33.06 -54.77 36.69
N THR A 2 33.18 -53.66 37.47
CA THR A 2 34.21 -52.67 37.44
C THR A 2 34.24 -51.73 36.20
N VAL A 3 33.52 -50.59 36.25
CA VAL A 3 33.98 -49.22 36.55
C VAL A 3 35.10 -48.73 35.66
N VAL A 4 34.76 -47.85 34.72
CA VAL A 4 35.48 -46.60 34.47
C VAL A 4 34.43 -45.52 34.11
N PHE A 5 34.09 -44.69 35.05
CA PHE A 5 33.34 -43.44 34.92
C PHE A 5 34.36 -42.28 35.03
N ASN A 6 34.04 -41.21 34.28
CA ASN A 6 34.61 -39.88 34.45
C ASN A 6 36.02 -39.59 33.94
N ILE A 7 36.04 -38.86 32.82
CA ILE A 7 36.73 -37.55 32.58
C ILE A 7 36.31 -37.11 31.18
N ARG A 8 35.10 -36.55 31.05
CA ARG A 8 34.68 -35.74 29.85
C ARG A 8 33.47 -34.86 30.14
N LEU A 9 33.41 -34.29 31.32
CA LEU A 9 32.32 -33.38 31.70
C LEU A 9 32.80 -32.01 32.21
N LEU A 10 33.99 -31.55 31.86
CA LEU A 10 34.50 -30.23 32.26
C LEU A 10 35.03 -29.39 31.09
N ALA A 11 34.88 -29.83 29.84
CA ALA A 11 35.25 -29.05 28.66
C ALA A 11 34.03 -28.52 27.87
N ALA A 12 32.80 -28.85 28.24
CA ALA A 12 31.59 -28.42 27.54
C ALA A 12 30.91 -27.16 28.14
N THR A 13 31.37 -26.69 29.29
CA THR A 13 30.77 -25.51 29.97
C THR A 13 31.55 -24.20 29.74
N ALA A 14 32.69 -24.26 29.07
CA ALA A 14 33.45 -23.06 28.71
C ALA A 14 33.30 -22.60 27.26
N LEU A 15 32.56 -23.38 26.40
CA LEU A 15 32.30 -23.03 24.99
C LEU A 15 30.89 -22.54 24.73
N LEU A 16 30.03 -22.42 25.74
CA LEU A 16 28.66 -21.93 25.63
C LEU A 16 28.47 -20.48 26.09
N LEU A 17 29.55 -19.76 26.41
CA LEU A 17 29.53 -18.35 26.83
C LEU A 17 30.15 -17.39 25.82
N PHE A 18 30.47 -17.85 24.59
CA PHE A 18 31.02 -16.99 23.51
C PHE A 18 30.18 -16.97 22.24
N TRP A 19 28.90 -17.42 22.26
CA TRP A 19 28.03 -17.44 21.08
C TRP A 19 26.75 -16.60 21.24
N PHE A 20 26.75 -15.57 22.05
CA PHE A 20 25.63 -14.61 22.14
C PHE A 20 26.12 -13.15 22.04
N SER A 21 26.92 -12.83 21.04
CA SER A 21 27.10 -11.46 20.61
C SER A 21 27.41 -11.38 19.10
N ALA A 22 26.58 -12.05 18.29
CA ALA A 22 26.39 -11.64 16.91
C ALA A 22 25.18 -10.72 16.90
N SER A 23 25.40 -9.42 17.12
CA SER A 23 24.42 -8.38 16.85
C SER A 23 23.99 -8.52 15.39
N ALA A 24 22.69 -8.67 15.16
CA ALA A 24 22.11 -8.38 13.87
C ALA A 24 22.56 -6.98 13.46
N LYS A 25 23.44 -6.84 12.49
CA LYS A 25 23.66 -5.60 11.77
C LYS A 25 22.36 -5.31 11.05
N SER A 26 21.57 -4.37 11.58
CA SER A 26 20.55 -3.70 10.81
C SER A 26 21.28 -2.93 9.70
N ASP A 27 20.86 -3.12 8.45
CA ASP A 27 21.31 -2.32 7.31
C ASP A 27 21.11 -0.84 7.66
N GLU A 28 22.22 -0.12 7.92
CA GLU A 28 22.19 1.33 8.08
C GLU A 28 22.02 1.96 6.70
N PRO A 29 21.12 2.95 6.55
CA PRO A 29 21.15 3.78 5.37
C PRO A 29 22.49 4.49 5.31
N ALA A 30 23.17 4.42 4.18
CA ALA A 30 24.50 4.97 3.98
C ALA A 30 24.52 6.48 4.34
N ASN A 31 25.33 6.85 5.40
CA ASN A 31 25.83 8.19 5.67
C ASN A 31 24.90 9.30 6.21
N ALA A 32 24.09 9.08 7.21
CA ALA A 32 23.64 10.17 8.05
C ALA A 32 24.46 10.18 9.36
N ALA A 33 25.56 10.92 9.39
CA ALA A 33 26.32 11.14 10.63
C ALA A 33 25.54 12.06 11.59
N VAL A 34 25.59 11.77 12.89
CA VAL A 34 25.06 12.69 13.89
C VAL A 34 25.86 13.99 13.87
N THR A 35 25.18 15.11 13.72
CA THR A 35 25.80 16.44 13.75
C THR A 35 25.46 17.13 15.06
N ARG A 36 26.45 17.45 15.89
CA ARG A 36 26.29 18.30 17.09
C ARG A 36 26.31 19.77 16.71
N LEU A 37 25.38 20.51 17.27
CA LEU A 37 25.16 21.94 17.02
C LEU A 37 24.86 22.65 18.35
N LYS A 38 24.91 23.99 18.32
CA LYS A 38 24.51 24.84 19.44
C LYS A 38 23.59 25.95 18.98
N THR A 39 22.60 26.26 19.78
CA THR A 39 21.83 27.49 19.64
C THR A 39 22.68 28.73 19.99
N PRO A 40 22.32 29.96 19.56
CA PRO A 40 23.04 31.16 19.90
C PRO A 40 23.22 31.42 21.41
N ASP A 41 22.27 30.94 22.22
CA ASP A 41 22.29 31.01 23.68
C ASP A 41 22.91 29.77 24.35
N GLY A 42 23.60 28.95 23.58
CA GLY A 42 24.50 27.90 24.05
C GLY A 42 23.87 26.53 24.33
N VAL A 43 22.61 26.28 23.98
CA VAL A 43 22.00 24.95 24.14
C VAL A 43 22.51 23.97 23.07
N GLU A 44 23.16 22.90 23.53
CA GLU A 44 23.63 21.82 22.64
C GLU A 44 22.48 20.92 22.21
N TYR A 45 22.47 20.56 20.90
CA TYR A 45 21.55 19.59 20.30
C TYR A 45 22.23 18.80 19.20
N GLY A 46 21.71 17.65 18.90
CA GLY A 46 22.13 16.80 17.78
C GLY A 46 21.06 16.71 16.71
N THR A 47 21.49 16.57 15.46
CA THR A 47 20.60 16.28 14.32
C THR A 47 21.04 15.02 13.60
N TRP A 48 20.06 14.31 13.04
CA TRP A 48 20.23 13.14 12.20
C TRP A 48 19.17 13.11 11.09
N GLY A 49 19.55 12.65 9.91
CA GLY A 49 18.70 12.60 8.72
C GLY A 49 19.16 13.55 7.63
N THR A 50 18.76 13.28 6.40
CA THR A 50 19.05 14.10 5.22
C THR A 50 17.84 14.98 4.91
N LEU A 51 18.02 16.30 4.91
CA LEU A 51 16.95 17.24 4.58
C LEU A 51 16.72 17.28 3.06
N ALA A 52 15.59 16.76 2.62
CA ALA A 52 15.16 16.82 1.22
C ALA A 52 14.65 18.22 0.84
N GLN A 53 14.08 18.97 1.81
CA GLN A 53 13.53 20.31 1.64
C GLN A 53 13.60 21.12 2.93
N LYS A 54 13.54 22.45 2.83
CA LYS A 54 13.39 23.38 3.96
C LYS A 54 12.22 24.32 3.70
N PRO A 55 11.39 24.62 4.73
CA PRO A 55 11.42 24.06 6.08
C PRO A 55 10.96 22.60 6.12
N ALA A 56 11.60 21.76 6.95
CA ALA A 56 11.33 20.33 7.07
C ALA A 56 10.39 20.02 8.26
N PRO A 57 9.57 18.95 8.19
CA PRO A 57 8.93 18.41 9.37
C PRO A 57 10.01 17.91 10.34
N THR A 58 9.77 18.05 11.64
CA THR A 58 10.82 17.79 12.67
C THR A 58 10.30 16.91 13.78
N LEU A 59 11.08 15.88 14.13
CA LEU A 59 10.85 14.99 15.25
C LEU A 59 11.92 15.20 16.34
N PHE A 60 11.52 15.62 17.52
CA PHE A 60 12.36 15.56 18.71
C PHE A 60 12.35 14.14 19.27
N MET A 61 13.46 13.41 19.14
CA MET A 61 13.62 12.03 19.61
C MET A 61 14.47 12.00 20.88
N LEU A 62 13.93 11.49 21.98
CA LEU A 62 14.51 11.57 23.30
C LEU A 62 14.73 10.19 23.94
N SER A 63 15.93 9.96 24.52
CA SER A 63 16.21 8.72 25.27
C SER A 63 17.22 8.90 26.40
N GLY A 64 18.37 9.54 26.16
CA GLY A 64 19.43 9.77 27.15
C GLY A 64 20.38 10.85 26.69
N THR A 65 21.47 10.47 26.03
CA THR A 65 22.41 11.44 25.42
C THR A 65 22.09 11.62 23.94
N ILE A 66 22.61 12.68 23.33
CA ILE A 66 22.47 12.94 21.88
C ILE A 66 22.93 11.71 21.06
N GLU A 67 24.18 11.27 21.27
CA GLU A 67 24.75 10.12 20.54
C GLU A 67 24.02 8.82 20.90
N GLY A 68 23.77 8.58 22.17
CA GLY A 68 23.05 7.40 22.65
C GLY A 68 21.65 7.28 22.05
N THR A 69 21.04 8.40 21.68
CA THR A 69 19.72 8.44 21.03
C THR A 69 19.85 8.34 19.50
N LEU A 70 20.70 9.17 18.88
CA LEU A 70 20.72 9.36 17.44
C LEU A 70 21.59 8.35 16.67
N GLU A 71 22.63 7.76 17.30
CA GLU A 71 23.47 6.74 16.64
C GLU A 71 22.85 5.34 16.69
N LYS A 72 21.97 5.07 17.67
CA LYS A 72 21.44 3.73 17.89
C LYS A 72 20.02 3.60 17.29
N PRO A 73 19.81 2.77 16.27
CA PRO A 73 18.50 2.57 15.64
C PRO A 73 17.38 2.23 16.64
N TYR A 74 17.69 1.44 17.68
CA TYR A 74 16.75 1.11 18.74
C TYR A 74 16.22 2.32 19.49
N PHE A 75 17.04 3.35 19.74
CA PHE A 75 16.64 4.56 20.45
C PHE A 75 16.15 5.68 19.52
N ARG A 76 16.47 5.65 18.23
CA ARG A 76 15.84 6.50 17.23
C ARG A 76 14.37 6.11 16.97
N GLN A 77 13.98 4.85 17.22
CA GLN A 77 12.60 4.36 17.09
C GLN A 77 11.99 4.82 15.75
N CYS A 78 10.78 5.43 15.78
CA CYS A 78 10.10 5.96 14.60
C CYS A 78 10.89 7.04 13.83
N GLY A 79 11.94 7.59 14.40
CA GLY A 79 12.84 8.49 13.68
C GLY A 79 13.60 7.83 12.54
N ASN A 80 13.78 6.50 12.55
CA ASN A 80 14.40 5.80 11.43
C ASN A 80 13.52 5.93 10.18
N GLU A 81 12.25 5.58 10.29
CA GLU A 81 11.29 5.60 9.19
C GLU A 81 10.89 7.03 8.79
N LEU A 82 10.77 7.94 9.76
CA LEU A 82 10.41 9.34 9.48
C LEU A 82 11.53 10.11 8.77
N ALA A 83 12.80 9.79 9.04
CA ALA A 83 13.90 10.40 8.31
C ALA A 83 13.88 10.02 6.81
N GLU A 84 13.46 8.81 6.46
CA GLU A 84 13.25 8.39 5.07
C GLU A 84 12.11 9.18 4.39
N LEU A 85 11.19 9.74 5.19
CA LEU A 85 10.10 10.62 4.74
C LEU A 85 10.47 12.11 4.80
N GLY A 86 11.76 12.44 4.97
CA GLY A 86 12.27 13.81 4.96
C GLY A 86 12.14 14.58 6.27
N TYR A 87 11.87 13.90 7.39
CA TYR A 87 11.87 14.52 8.71
C TYR A 87 13.30 14.78 9.22
N LEU A 88 13.52 15.93 9.83
CA LEU A 88 14.70 16.17 10.64
C LEU A 88 14.52 15.54 12.02
N ILE A 89 15.44 14.67 12.42
CA ILE A 89 15.44 14.07 13.76
C ILE A 89 16.38 14.86 14.65
N VAL A 90 15.87 15.35 15.77
CA VAL A 90 16.59 16.24 16.70
C VAL A 90 16.62 15.61 18.09
N SER A 91 17.72 15.75 18.82
CA SER A 91 17.84 15.31 20.20
C SER A 91 18.67 16.25 21.03
N ILE A 92 18.48 16.22 22.35
CA ILE A 92 19.32 16.90 23.35
C ILE A 92 19.82 15.89 24.40
N ASP A 93 20.87 16.22 25.12
CA ASP A 93 21.22 15.49 26.33
C ASP A 93 20.15 15.76 27.39
N LEU A 94 19.54 14.71 27.94
CA LEU A 94 18.50 14.83 28.96
C LEU A 94 19.11 15.30 30.31
N PRO A 95 18.33 15.86 31.24
CA PRO A 95 18.84 16.18 32.58
C PRO A 95 19.56 14.98 33.20
N CYS A 96 20.72 15.23 33.80
CA CYS A 96 21.63 14.25 34.40
C CYS A 96 22.23 13.22 33.42
N HIS A 97 22.24 13.51 32.11
CA HIS A 97 22.87 12.69 31.08
C HIS A 97 23.85 13.50 30.23
N GLY A 98 24.92 12.87 29.72
CA GLY A 98 25.89 13.50 28.83
C GLY A 98 26.47 14.79 29.44
N THR A 99 26.37 15.88 28.70
CA THR A 99 26.84 17.20 29.14
C THR A 99 25.98 17.81 30.26
N GLN A 100 24.87 17.21 30.63
CA GLN A 100 23.96 17.63 31.69
C GLN A 100 24.21 16.88 33.03
N THR A 101 25.32 16.18 33.15
CA THR A 101 25.79 15.63 34.41
C THR A 101 26.49 16.71 35.24
N THR A 102 26.35 16.66 36.59
CA THR A 102 27.01 17.55 37.53
C THR A 102 28.00 16.74 38.34
N ASP A 103 29.23 17.22 38.43
CA ASP A 103 30.25 16.54 39.22
C ASP A 103 29.81 16.38 40.69
N GLY A 104 30.02 15.17 41.21
CA GLY A 104 29.61 14.80 42.57
C GLY A 104 28.12 14.47 42.75
N GLN A 105 27.31 14.55 41.71
CA GLN A 105 25.91 14.13 41.72
C GLN A 105 25.69 12.82 40.94
N PRO A 106 24.68 12.00 41.32
CA PRO A 106 24.34 10.80 40.56
C PRO A 106 23.91 11.15 39.14
N ALA A 107 24.33 10.35 38.17
CA ALA A 107 23.90 10.48 36.80
C ALA A 107 22.59 9.68 36.50
N GLY A 108 21.99 9.95 35.36
CA GLY A 108 20.82 9.23 34.86
C GLY A 108 19.56 9.36 35.73
N LEU A 109 18.77 8.28 35.85
CA LEU A 109 17.54 8.27 36.65
C LEU A 109 17.82 8.42 38.16
N SER A 110 18.97 7.98 38.65
CA SER A 110 19.38 8.22 40.04
C SER A 110 19.63 9.74 40.31
N GLY A 111 20.18 10.45 39.32
CA GLY A 111 20.28 11.91 39.33
C GLY A 111 18.92 12.60 39.33
N TRP A 112 17.96 12.07 38.54
CA TRP A 112 16.58 12.57 38.59
C TRP A 112 15.95 12.42 39.96
N GLY A 113 16.08 11.23 40.57
CA GLY A 113 15.59 11.00 41.93
C GLY A 113 16.28 11.90 42.99
N HIS A 114 17.59 12.21 42.81
CA HIS A 114 18.31 13.12 43.67
C HIS A 114 17.80 14.56 43.53
N ARG A 115 17.77 15.10 42.33
CA ARG A 115 17.41 16.50 42.04
C ARG A 115 15.93 16.80 42.37
N VAL A 116 15.01 15.93 41.92
CA VAL A 116 13.57 16.08 42.23
C VAL A 116 13.32 15.98 43.75
N GLY A 117 14.04 15.06 44.43
CA GLY A 117 13.97 14.95 45.89
C GLY A 117 14.49 16.20 46.62
N ASN A 118 15.31 17.02 45.98
CA ASN A 118 15.78 18.32 46.48
C ASN A 118 14.89 19.50 46.01
N GLY A 119 13.78 19.23 45.34
CA GLY A 119 12.85 20.26 44.87
C GLY A 119 13.17 20.87 43.51
N GLU A 120 14.10 20.27 42.73
CA GLU A 120 14.48 20.78 41.42
C GLU A 120 13.59 20.19 40.32
N ASP A 121 12.96 21.07 39.54
CA ASP A 121 12.07 20.64 38.41
C ASP A 121 12.88 20.38 37.12
N ILE A 122 13.33 19.15 36.99
CA ILE A 122 14.08 18.67 35.81
C ILE A 122 13.28 18.71 34.53
N VAL A 123 11.94 18.65 34.60
CA VAL A 123 11.05 18.70 33.46
C VAL A 123 10.95 20.13 32.93
N ALA A 124 10.77 21.11 33.79
CA ALA A 124 10.77 22.51 33.41
C ALA A 124 12.09 22.91 32.73
N GLU A 125 13.23 22.47 33.28
CA GLU A 125 14.55 22.68 32.68
C GLU A 125 14.66 22.07 31.27
N ALA A 126 14.25 20.81 31.13
CA ALA A 126 14.28 20.12 29.83
C ALA A 126 13.39 20.83 28.80
N ASN A 127 12.18 21.22 29.18
CA ASN A 127 11.24 21.92 28.31
C ASN A 127 11.78 23.25 27.81
N VAL A 128 12.40 24.05 28.68
CA VAL A 128 13.04 25.32 28.31
C VAL A 128 14.15 25.09 27.27
N ARG A 129 14.98 24.08 27.46
CA ARG A 129 16.05 23.75 26.52
C ARG A 129 15.50 23.26 25.17
N LEU A 130 14.49 22.40 25.18
CA LEU A 130 13.82 21.90 23.97
C LEU A 130 13.15 23.03 23.19
N SER A 131 12.44 23.94 23.87
CA SER A 131 11.81 25.10 23.22
C SER A 131 12.85 26.04 22.60
N LYS A 132 14.00 26.29 23.25
CA LYS A 132 15.09 27.10 22.68
C LYS A 132 15.68 26.48 21.41
N VAL A 133 15.82 25.14 21.35
CA VAL A 133 16.27 24.46 20.14
C VAL A 133 15.20 24.59 19.03
N LEU A 134 13.92 24.41 19.37
CA LEU A 134 12.82 24.58 18.42
C LEU A 134 12.74 26.03 17.89
N ASP A 135 12.87 27.03 18.76
CA ASP A 135 12.93 28.46 18.38
C ASP A 135 14.05 28.72 17.36
N HIS A 136 15.25 28.20 17.64
CA HIS A 136 16.38 28.33 16.74
C HIS A 136 16.17 27.69 15.39
N LEU A 137 15.63 26.46 15.35
CA LEU A 137 15.39 25.72 14.12
C LEU A 137 14.30 26.38 13.25
N ILE A 138 13.27 26.96 13.87
CA ILE A 138 12.24 27.73 13.16
C ILE A 138 12.82 29.06 12.66
N ALA A 139 13.53 29.81 13.50
CA ALA A 139 14.10 31.11 13.12
C ALA A 139 15.13 31.01 11.99
N THR A 140 15.81 29.87 11.87
CA THR A 140 16.77 29.58 10.78
C THR A 140 16.12 28.96 9.55
N GLY A 141 14.77 28.81 9.52
CA GLY A 141 14.04 28.26 8.40
C GLY A 141 14.29 26.76 8.16
N VAL A 142 14.81 26.04 9.14
CA VAL A 142 15.08 24.60 9.04
C VAL A 142 13.83 23.77 9.31
N THR A 143 13.05 24.17 10.34
CA THR A 143 11.86 23.46 10.82
C THR A 143 10.57 24.16 10.42
N ASP A 144 9.61 23.40 9.94
CA ASP A 144 8.22 23.83 9.73
C ASP A 144 7.49 23.85 11.09
N PRO A 145 7.04 25.03 11.59
CA PRO A 145 6.39 25.14 12.89
C PRO A 145 5.06 24.39 13.00
N GLU A 146 4.41 24.10 11.88
CA GLU A 146 3.16 23.35 11.87
C GLU A 146 3.36 21.82 11.83
N ARG A 147 4.59 21.36 11.60
CA ARG A 147 4.92 19.93 11.48
C ARG A 147 6.00 19.49 12.46
N VAL A 148 5.74 19.67 13.76
CA VAL A 148 6.66 19.29 14.85
C VAL A 148 6.03 18.20 15.72
N ALA A 149 6.77 17.12 15.99
CA ALA A 149 6.42 16.08 16.95
C ALA A 149 7.54 15.83 17.96
N ALA A 150 7.20 15.18 19.07
CA ALA A 150 8.16 14.67 20.03
C ALA A 150 7.93 13.17 20.29
N ALA A 151 9.00 12.39 20.40
CA ALA A 151 8.93 10.97 20.72
C ALA A 151 10.07 10.56 21.64
N GLY A 152 9.92 9.43 22.33
CA GLY A 152 11.02 8.96 23.18
C GLY A 152 10.77 7.60 23.81
N THR A 153 11.88 6.97 24.23
CA THR A 153 11.88 5.67 24.90
C THR A 153 12.02 5.85 26.41
N SER A 154 11.16 5.17 27.19
CA SER A 154 11.21 5.12 28.66
C SER A 154 11.17 6.55 29.27
N ARG A 155 12.22 7.00 29.95
CA ARG A 155 12.39 8.38 30.45
C ARG A 155 12.34 9.44 29.34
N GLY A 156 12.80 9.11 28.13
CA GLY A 156 12.69 9.99 26.97
C GLY A 156 11.24 10.17 26.52
N GLY A 157 10.42 9.11 26.58
CA GLY A 157 8.99 9.18 26.34
C GLY A 157 8.27 10.07 27.36
N PHE A 158 8.67 10.01 28.62
CA PHE A 158 8.19 10.91 29.67
C PHE A 158 8.42 12.39 29.30
N LEU A 159 9.66 12.74 28.95
CA LEU A 159 9.99 14.12 28.57
C LEU A 159 9.37 14.54 27.24
N ALA A 160 9.24 13.64 26.26
CA ALA A 160 8.59 13.94 24.98
C ALA A 160 7.11 14.31 25.16
N ILE A 161 6.39 13.59 26.02
CA ILE A 161 4.99 13.88 26.34
C ILE A 161 4.88 15.17 27.15
N HIS A 162 5.80 15.43 28.09
CA HIS A 162 5.87 16.71 28.83
C HIS A 162 6.19 17.88 27.90
N PHE A 163 7.05 17.69 26.92
CA PHE A 163 7.36 18.74 25.94
C PHE A 163 6.12 19.10 25.10
N ALA A 164 5.36 18.10 24.66
CA ALA A 164 4.09 18.36 23.98
C ALA A 164 3.06 19.06 24.91
N ALA A 165 3.05 18.77 26.20
CA ALA A 165 2.21 19.47 27.18
C ALA A 165 2.64 20.93 27.41
N HIS A 166 3.92 21.25 27.22
CA HIS A 166 4.51 22.56 27.45
C HIS A 166 4.47 23.48 26.23
N ASP A 167 4.89 22.98 25.05
CA ASP A 167 5.03 23.78 23.83
C ASP A 167 3.89 23.48 22.83
N PRO A 168 3.03 24.46 22.51
CA PRO A 168 1.89 24.26 21.61
C PRO A 168 2.28 23.95 20.15
N ARG A 169 3.52 24.19 19.76
CA ARG A 169 4.02 23.87 18.42
C ARG A 169 4.30 22.37 18.26
N VAL A 170 4.46 21.63 19.34
CA VAL A 170 4.57 20.17 19.32
C VAL A 170 3.17 19.60 19.14
N LYS A 171 2.83 19.18 17.91
CA LYS A 171 1.48 18.79 17.50
C LYS A 171 1.12 17.36 17.90
N ALA A 172 2.12 16.48 18.09
CA ALA A 172 1.92 15.07 18.42
C ALA A 172 3.05 14.55 19.34
N ALA A 173 2.73 13.62 20.24
CA ALA A 173 3.72 12.96 21.08
C ALA A 173 3.62 11.44 21.02
N ALA A 174 4.77 10.71 20.97
CA ALA A 174 4.84 9.26 20.98
C ALA A 174 5.75 8.71 22.10
N GLY A 175 5.24 7.78 22.89
CA GLY A 175 5.98 7.14 23.98
C GLY A 175 6.19 5.63 23.74
N PHE A 176 7.45 5.19 23.75
CA PHE A 176 7.87 3.81 23.64
C PHE A 176 8.24 3.26 25.03
N ALA A 177 7.39 2.39 25.59
CA ALA A 177 7.46 1.95 26.98
C ALA A 177 7.75 3.14 27.94
N PRO A 178 6.94 4.24 27.86
CA PRO A 178 7.28 5.48 28.55
C PRO A 178 7.12 5.36 30.06
N VAL A 179 7.95 6.06 30.81
CA VAL A 179 7.61 6.42 32.18
C VAL A 179 6.40 7.37 32.10
N THR A 180 5.34 7.07 32.80
CA THR A 180 4.15 7.92 32.88
C THR A 180 3.93 8.45 34.30
N ASP A 181 4.50 7.73 35.28
CA ASP A 181 4.54 8.16 36.67
C ASP A 181 5.95 7.90 37.27
N LEU A 182 6.56 8.90 37.86
CA LEU A 182 7.86 8.78 38.53
C LEU A 182 7.80 7.81 39.70
N ALA A 183 6.62 7.63 40.32
CA ALA A 183 6.42 6.70 41.45
C ALA A 183 6.67 5.22 41.06
N ALA A 184 6.59 4.85 39.76
CA ALA A 184 6.93 3.51 39.29
C ALA A 184 8.43 3.21 39.42
N LEU A 185 9.28 4.25 39.38
CA LEU A 185 10.72 4.08 39.33
C LEU A 185 11.33 3.83 40.72
N SER A 186 12.19 2.82 40.84
CA SER A 186 12.90 2.49 42.09
C SER A 186 13.76 3.64 42.62
N GLU A 187 14.21 4.54 41.76
CA GLU A 187 15.01 5.72 42.09
C GLU A 187 14.24 6.80 42.89
N PHE A 188 12.91 6.69 42.86
CA PHE A 188 12.00 7.56 43.63
C PHE A 188 11.46 6.87 44.90
N ARG A 189 11.90 5.65 45.20
CA ARG A 189 11.53 4.96 46.44
C ARG A 189 11.86 5.80 47.66
N GLY A 190 10.90 5.99 48.57
CA GLY A 190 11.03 6.87 49.71
C GLY A 190 10.78 8.36 49.44
N LYS A 191 10.40 8.72 48.19
CA LYS A 191 10.08 10.12 47.80
C LYS A 191 8.67 10.23 47.20
N LEU A 192 7.84 9.20 47.31
CA LEU A 192 6.52 9.14 46.68
C LEU A 192 5.57 10.25 47.18
N ASP A 193 5.77 10.73 48.40
CA ASP A 193 4.96 11.81 48.96
C ASP A 193 5.46 13.20 48.61
N HIS A 194 6.62 13.31 47.97
CA HIS A 194 7.17 14.60 47.59
C HIS A 194 6.24 15.30 46.56
N PRO A 195 5.83 16.57 46.82
CA PRO A 195 4.86 17.27 45.98
C PRO A 195 5.25 17.31 44.51
N LEU A 196 6.55 17.49 44.20
CA LEU A 196 7.06 17.56 42.84
C LEU A 196 6.97 16.20 42.12
N VAL A 197 7.20 15.07 42.80
CA VAL A 197 7.06 13.73 42.26
C VAL A 197 5.60 13.51 41.81
N LYS A 198 4.63 13.87 42.66
CA LYS A 198 3.19 13.78 42.34
C LYS A 198 2.82 14.73 41.19
N ASN A 199 3.27 15.97 41.21
CA ASN A 199 2.95 16.97 40.21
C ASN A 199 3.49 16.64 38.82
N LEU A 200 4.64 16.00 38.73
CA LEU A 200 5.29 15.61 37.48
C LEU A 200 4.69 14.30 36.86
N SER A 201 3.82 13.57 37.56
CA SER A 201 3.07 12.48 36.95
C SER A 201 2.31 12.98 35.73
N LEU A 202 2.43 12.30 34.59
CA LEU A 202 1.76 12.69 33.34
C LEU A 202 0.23 12.69 33.47
N THR A 203 -0.32 11.83 34.33
CA THR A 203 -1.74 11.83 34.66
C THR A 203 -2.19 13.15 35.27
N ASN A 204 -1.34 13.79 36.10
CA ASN A 204 -1.61 15.11 36.68
C ASN A 204 -1.37 16.28 35.70
N GLN A 205 -0.63 16.04 34.60
CA GLN A 205 -0.44 16.99 33.51
C GLN A 205 -1.42 16.79 32.35
N ALA A 206 -2.31 15.81 32.43
CA ALA A 206 -3.18 15.38 31.35
C ALA A 206 -4.11 16.50 30.83
N GLU A 207 -4.46 17.50 31.66
CA GLU A 207 -5.27 18.64 31.22
C GLU A 207 -4.62 19.46 30.11
N LYS A 208 -3.29 19.57 30.10
CA LYS A 208 -2.51 20.28 29.07
C LYS A 208 -2.41 19.52 27.76
N LEU A 209 -2.67 18.22 27.83
CA LEU A 209 -2.62 17.30 26.68
C LEU A 209 -4.02 16.99 26.12
N ALA A 210 -5.08 17.42 26.78
CA ALA A 210 -6.44 17.13 26.34
C ALA A 210 -6.72 17.67 24.92
N GLY A 211 -7.07 16.77 24.00
CA GLY A 211 -7.26 17.08 22.60
C GLY A 211 -5.98 17.06 21.73
N ARG A 212 -4.81 16.81 22.32
CA ARG A 212 -3.55 16.61 21.56
C ARG A 212 -3.35 15.15 21.22
N PRO A 213 -2.86 14.84 20.02
CA PRO A 213 -2.49 13.49 19.63
C PRO A 213 -1.39 12.91 20.52
N ALA A 214 -1.68 11.79 21.19
CA ALA A 214 -0.75 11.05 22.05
C ALA A 214 -0.78 9.55 21.69
N TRP A 215 0.40 9.00 21.39
CA TRP A 215 0.57 7.59 21.06
C TRP A 215 1.46 6.91 22.09
N ILE A 216 1.02 5.79 22.64
CA ILE A 216 1.73 5.06 23.68
C ILE A 216 1.75 3.58 23.33
N ILE A 217 2.94 2.96 23.40
CA ILE A 217 3.07 1.50 23.32
C ILE A 217 3.85 0.98 24.52
N ILE A 218 3.39 -0.11 25.09
CA ILE A 218 4.01 -0.72 26.28
C ILE A 218 3.80 -2.24 26.28
N GLY A 219 4.73 -2.97 26.89
CA GLY A 219 4.59 -4.41 27.15
C GLY A 219 3.52 -4.69 28.22
N ASP A 220 2.82 -5.84 28.10
CA ASP A 220 1.78 -6.28 29.05
C ASP A 220 2.33 -6.61 30.44
N VAL A 221 3.64 -6.92 30.54
CA VAL A 221 4.34 -7.28 31.78
C VAL A 221 5.51 -6.32 32.10
N ASP A 222 5.41 -5.04 31.72
CA ASP A 222 6.42 -4.05 32.04
C ASP A 222 6.32 -3.60 33.51
N GLU A 223 7.06 -4.28 34.37
CA GLU A 223 7.11 -3.95 35.81
C GLU A 223 8.00 -2.73 36.14
N ARG A 224 8.88 -2.32 35.20
CA ARG A 224 9.84 -1.23 35.45
C ARG A 224 9.15 0.13 35.50
N VAL A 225 8.23 0.38 34.56
CA VAL A 225 7.49 1.65 34.46
C VAL A 225 6.00 1.47 34.74
N GLY A 226 5.54 0.26 34.89
CA GLY A 226 4.16 -0.11 35.24
C GLY A 226 3.18 0.06 34.06
N THR A 227 2.79 -1.05 33.44
CA THR A 227 1.81 -1.05 32.33
C THR A 227 0.51 -0.34 32.74
N HIS A 228 0.05 -0.52 33.97
CA HIS A 228 -1.17 0.10 34.48
C HIS A 228 -1.10 1.63 34.51
N HIS A 229 0.06 2.25 34.75
CA HIS A 229 0.21 3.73 34.72
C HIS A 229 0.01 4.29 33.31
N ALA A 230 0.44 3.57 32.28
CA ALA A 230 0.18 3.95 30.88
C ALA A 230 -1.31 3.86 30.52
N ILE A 231 -1.99 2.84 31.03
CA ILE A 231 -3.44 2.66 30.88
C ILE A 231 -4.20 3.78 31.58
N GLU A 232 -3.79 4.14 32.79
CA GLU A 232 -4.38 5.21 33.58
C GLU A 232 -4.27 6.57 32.87
N LEU A 233 -3.07 6.89 32.35
CA LEU A 233 -2.83 8.11 31.57
C LEU A 233 -3.75 8.17 30.34
N ALA A 234 -3.80 7.10 29.55
CA ALA A 234 -4.65 7.05 28.34
C ALA A 234 -6.13 7.22 28.67
N SER A 235 -6.60 6.58 29.74
CA SER A 235 -7.96 6.71 30.24
C SER A 235 -8.26 8.15 30.68
N ARG A 236 -7.35 8.80 31.42
CA ARG A 236 -7.49 10.18 31.86
C ARG A 236 -7.54 11.16 30.71
N LEU A 237 -6.67 11.01 29.71
CA LEU A 237 -6.66 11.84 28.50
C LEU A 237 -7.98 11.74 27.72
N SER A 238 -8.51 10.52 27.56
CA SER A 238 -9.79 10.29 26.89
C SER A 238 -10.97 10.90 27.64
N THR A 239 -10.95 10.78 28.98
CA THR A 239 -11.97 11.37 29.86
C THR A 239 -11.96 12.90 29.74
N LEU A 240 -10.78 13.51 29.83
CA LEU A 240 -10.63 14.98 29.72
C LEU A 240 -11.02 15.50 28.33
N ALA A 241 -10.72 14.78 27.27
CA ALA A 241 -11.16 15.17 25.92
C ALA A 241 -12.68 15.22 25.84
N LYS A 242 -13.38 14.21 26.39
CA LYS A 242 -14.84 14.18 26.49
C LYS A 242 -15.38 15.35 27.34
N GLU A 243 -14.80 15.59 28.52
CA GLU A 243 -15.19 16.69 29.44
C GLU A 243 -15.03 18.07 28.75
N LYS A 244 -13.95 18.27 28.01
CA LYS A 244 -13.65 19.52 27.28
C LYS A 244 -14.33 19.61 25.91
N LYS A 245 -15.07 18.57 25.49
CA LYS A 245 -15.73 18.48 24.17
C LYS A 245 -14.76 18.69 23.00
N VAL A 246 -13.55 18.15 23.11
CA VAL A 246 -12.54 18.12 22.05
C VAL A 246 -12.35 16.68 21.56
N ALA A 247 -11.86 16.52 20.33
CA ALA A 247 -11.59 15.19 19.79
C ALA A 247 -10.54 14.47 20.66
N SER A 248 -10.76 13.19 20.98
CA SER A 248 -9.77 12.34 21.61
C SER A 248 -8.87 11.73 20.54
N SER A 249 -7.57 12.04 20.60
CA SER A 249 -6.57 11.52 19.68
C SER A 249 -5.53 10.67 20.43
N VAL A 250 -5.98 9.85 21.39
CA VAL A 250 -5.12 8.97 22.20
C VAL A 250 -5.12 7.58 21.58
N SER A 251 -3.92 7.05 21.29
CA SER A 251 -3.70 5.66 20.88
C SER A 251 -2.85 4.94 21.92
N LEU A 252 -3.40 3.91 22.56
CA LEU A 252 -2.67 3.04 23.50
C LEU A 252 -2.59 1.63 22.94
N HIS A 253 -1.36 1.09 22.90
CA HIS A 253 -1.05 -0.27 22.47
C HIS A 253 -0.41 -1.02 23.64
N VAL A 254 -1.13 -1.96 24.23
CA VAL A 254 -0.58 -2.92 25.18
C VAL A 254 -0.33 -4.22 24.43
N MET A 255 0.93 -4.62 24.32
CA MET A 255 1.33 -5.80 23.54
C MET A 255 2.04 -6.82 24.40
N SER A 256 1.91 -8.09 24.05
CA SER A 256 2.67 -9.13 24.76
C SER A 256 4.17 -8.94 24.52
N GLU A 257 4.91 -8.68 25.62
CA GLU A 257 6.36 -8.45 25.59
C GLU A 257 7.02 -9.18 26.79
N PRO A 258 7.34 -10.46 26.64
CA PRO A 258 7.83 -11.29 27.74
C PRO A 258 9.22 -10.85 28.26
N ARG A 259 9.92 -9.97 27.56
CA ARG A 259 11.21 -9.42 27.99
C ARG A 259 11.07 -8.29 29.03
N GLY A 260 9.84 -7.90 29.38
CA GLY A 260 9.56 -6.85 30.34
C GLY A 260 9.76 -5.45 29.77
N HIS A 261 10.60 -4.62 30.40
CA HIS A 261 10.82 -3.22 30.00
C HIS A 261 11.60 -3.11 28.67
N THR A 262 10.91 -3.38 27.58
CA THR A 262 11.45 -3.35 26.21
C THR A 262 10.36 -2.85 25.25
N THR A 263 10.76 -2.10 24.23
CA THR A 263 9.82 -1.69 23.18
C THR A 263 9.34 -2.91 22.38
N PRO A 264 8.03 -3.16 22.24
CA PRO A 264 7.49 -4.26 21.45
C PRO A 264 7.92 -4.19 19.98
N LYS A 265 8.09 -5.36 19.35
CA LYS A 265 8.50 -5.45 17.95
C LYS A 265 7.49 -4.77 17.02
N GLY A 266 7.98 -4.00 16.03
CA GLY A 266 7.14 -3.28 15.06
C GLY A 266 6.63 -1.92 15.56
N ALA A 267 6.91 -1.54 16.81
CA ALA A 267 6.50 -0.27 17.40
C ALA A 267 6.98 0.95 16.61
N SER A 268 8.22 0.93 16.12
CA SER A 268 8.82 2.03 15.35
C SER A 268 7.96 2.40 14.14
N LYS A 269 7.63 1.42 13.30
CA LYS A 269 6.81 1.66 12.11
C LYS A 269 5.40 2.13 12.46
N LEU A 270 4.75 1.52 13.44
CA LEU A 270 3.41 1.92 13.89
C LEU A 270 3.38 3.39 14.36
N ALA A 271 4.40 3.80 15.10
CA ALA A 271 4.53 5.18 15.58
C ALA A 271 4.87 6.15 14.43
N ALA A 272 5.75 5.74 13.49
CA ALA A 272 6.10 6.56 12.33
C ALA A 272 4.87 6.83 11.46
N ASP A 273 4.10 5.79 11.12
CA ASP A 273 2.86 5.90 10.35
C ASP A 273 1.83 6.78 11.07
N TRP A 274 1.78 6.72 12.41
CA TRP A 274 0.89 7.54 13.22
C TRP A 274 1.34 9.01 13.26
N VAL A 275 2.63 9.31 13.52
CA VAL A 275 3.18 10.68 13.55
C VAL A 275 3.04 11.33 12.18
N TYR A 276 3.42 10.60 11.12
CA TYR A 276 3.31 11.09 9.74
C TYR A 276 1.88 11.55 9.42
N ARG A 277 0.88 10.74 9.72
CA ARG A 277 -0.53 11.08 9.50
C ARG A 277 -0.97 12.34 10.24
N HIS A 278 -0.56 12.51 11.48
CA HIS A 278 -0.95 13.67 12.30
C HIS A 278 -0.24 14.97 11.90
N LEU A 279 0.96 14.90 11.30
CA LEU A 279 1.72 16.09 10.91
C LEU A 279 1.61 16.43 9.41
N SER A 280 1.27 15.48 8.56
CA SER A 280 1.15 15.71 7.12
C SER A 280 -0.25 16.17 6.68
N GLY A 281 -1.14 16.45 7.63
CA GLY A 281 -2.55 16.69 7.34
C GLY A 281 -3.30 15.44 6.86
N GLY A 282 -2.63 14.28 6.95
CA GLY A 282 -3.22 12.98 6.67
C GLY A 282 -4.17 12.59 7.78
N VAL A 283 -5.42 12.45 7.45
CA VAL A 283 -6.49 12.06 8.36
C VAL A 283 -6.22 10.65 8.88
N ASP A 284 -6.33 10.42 10.18
CA ASP A 284 -6.30 9.09 10.79
C ASP A 284 -7.42 8.23 10.16
N PRO A 285 -7.10 7.08 9.54
CA PRO A 285 -8.14 6.20 9.00
C PRO A 285 -9.14 5.67 10.05
N LYS A 286 -8.86 5.85 11.35
CA LYS A 286 -9.78 5.48 12.44
C LYS A 286 -10.54 6.66 13.05
N THR A 287 -10.04 7.90 12.86
CA THR A 287 -10.73 9.16 13.20
C THR A 287 -10.86 10.05 11.98
N ALA A 288 -10.46 9.55 10.81
CA ALA A 288 -10.92 10.13 9.58
C ALA A 288 -12.41 10.27 9.74
N ASP A 289 -12.85 11.52 9.86
CA ASP A 289 -14.21 11.85 9.55
C ASP A 289 -14.62 10.91 8.43
N VAL A 290 -15.70 10.15 8.62
CA VAL A 290 -16.17 9.20 7.59
C VAL A 290 -16.24 9.91 6.23
N ASP A 291 -16.30 11.23 6.23
CA ASP A 291 -16.27 12.11 5.06
C ASP A 291 -14.88 12.22 4.39
N SER A 292 -13.77 12.05 5.12
CA SER A 292 -12.42 12.02 4.50
C SER A 292 -12.02 10.63 3.98
N ALA A 293 -12.75 9.58 4.37
CA ALA A 293 -12.61 8.25 3.78
C ALA A 293 -13.28 8.14 2.39
N HIS A 294 -13.97 9.20 1.94
CA HIS A 294 -14.58 9.30 0.62
C HIS A 294 -13.78 10.31 -0.20
N PRO A 295 -12.76 9.88 -0.98
CA PRO A 295 -12.04 10.81 -1.83
C PRO A 295 -13.03 11.52 -2.74
N VAL A 296 -12.96 12.83 -2.75
CA VAL A 296 -13.65 13.66 -3.72
C VAL A 296 -13.11 13.28 -5.09
N GLU A 297 -13.98 13.05 -6.06
CA GLU A 297 -13.57 12.74 -7.42
C GLU A 297 -12.74 13.88 -8.03
N ALA A 298 -12.10 13.62 -9.16
CA ALA A 298 -11.21 14.57 -9.81
C ALA A 298 -11.89 15.91 -10.22
N ASP A 299 -13.24 15.94 -10.23
CA ASP A 299 -14.03 17.17 -10.44
C ASP A 299 -14.09 18.08 -9.19
N GLY A 300 -13.52 17.64 -8.07
CA GLY A 300 -13.53 18.38 -6.80
C GLY A 300 -14.89 18.49 -6.12
N ALA A 301 -15.95 17.92 -6.69
CA ALA A 301 -17.33 18.15 -6.29
C ALA A 301 -18.13 16.87 -6.02
N THR A 302 -17.75 15.74 -6.56
CA THR A 302 -18.52 14.49 -6.48
C THR A 302 -17.88 13.48 -5.53
N ARG A 303 -18.72 12.81 -4.71
CA ARG A 303 -18.36 11.65 -3.91
C ARG A 303 -19.20 10.45 -4.32
N THR A 304 -18.58 9.37 -4.76
CA THR A 304 -19.27 8.14 -5.13
C THR A 304 -19.05 7.06 -4.08
N LEU A 305 -20.13 6.53 -3.54
CA LEU A 305 -20.15 5.42 -2.60
C LEU A 305 -20.43 4.12 -3.36
N LEU A 306 -19.36 3.43 -3.78
CA LEU A 306 -19.48 2.13 -4.46
C LEU A 306 -19.98 1.07 -3.46
N LEU A 307 -20.96 0.25 -3.87
CA LEU A 307 -21.50 -0.84 -3.06
C LEU A 307 -20.81 -2.19 -3.33
N VAL A 308 -19.59 -2.14 -3.81
CA VAL A 308 -18.76 -3.34 -4.13
C VAL A 308 -18.38 -4.13 -2.88
N ASP A 309 -18.29 -3.47 -1.73
CA ASP A 309 -18.04 -4.03 -0.41
C ASP A 309 -18.96 -3.40 0.66
N ASP A 310 -18.76 -3.73 1.94
CA ASP A 310 -19.50 -3.13 3.04
C ASP A 310 -18.78 -1.89 3.63
N HIS A 311 -17.77 -1.31 2.94
CA HIS A 311 -17.04 -0.15 3.43
C HIS A 311 -17.96 1.03 3.75
N HIS A 312 -18.91 1.34 2.87
CA HIS A 312 -19.87 2.42 3.03
C HIS A 312 -21.16 2.00 3.75
N VAL A 313 -21.36 0.70 3.99
CA VAL A 313 -22.56 0.15 4.58
C VAL A 313 -22.45 0.14 6.10
N LEU A 314 -23.41 0.76 6.79
CA LEU A 314 -23.57 0.67 8.23
C LEU A 314 -24.22 -0.67 8.61
N TYR A 315 -25.34 -1.00 7.96
CA TYR A 315 -25.98 -2.31 8.04
C TYR A 315 -26.93 -2.53 6.86
N ARG A 316 -27.28 -3.78 6.60
CA ARG A 316 -28.25 -4.17 5.58
C ARG A 316 -29.09 -5.35 6.03
N SER A 317 -30.30 -5.46 5.52
CA SER A 317 -31.25 -6.52 5.87
C SER A 317 -32.04 -6.98 4.64
N GLY A 318 -32.26 -8.28 4.55
CA GLY A 318 -33.00 -8.88 3.44
C GLY A 318 -32.31 -8.73 2.09
N THR A 319 -30.99 -8.63 2.07
CA THR A 319 -30.22 -8.38 0.84
C THR A 319 -29.03 -9.33 0.68
N LYS A 320 -28.61 -9.50 -0.55
CA LYS A 320 -27.34 -10.13 -0.93
C LYS A 320 -26.54 -9.24 -1.87
N ARG A 321 -25.22 -9.35 -1.83
CA ARG A 321 -24.36 -8.78 -2.85
C ARG A 321 -24.29 -9.74 -4.04
N VAL A 322 -24.36 -9.17 -5.24
CA VAL A 322 -24.27 -9.89 -6.51
C VAL A 322 -23.09 -9.35 -7.27
N PHE A 323 -22.23 -10.23 -7.68
CA PHE A 323 -21.08 -9.93 -8.53
C PHE A 323 -21.51 -9.81 -10.00
N HIS A 324 -20.88 -8.89 -10.74
CA HIS A 324 -21.06 -8.71 -12.16
C HIS A 324 -19.75 -8.94 -12.91
N ALA A 325 -19.71 -10.02 -13.66
CA ALA A 325 -18.59 -10.33 -14.55
C ALA A 325 -18.54 -9.36 -15.72
N ALA A 326 -17.33 -9.06 -16.19
CA ALA A 326 -17.16 -8.30 -17.42
C ALA A 326 -17.55 -9.13 -18.65
N THR A 327 -18.25 -8.51 -19.58
CA THR A 327 -18.70 -9.14 -20.81
C THR A 327 -17.64 -8.98 -21.90
N LEU A 328 -17.25 -10.09 -22.53
CA LEU A 328 -16.31 -10.07 -23.64
C LEU A 328 -16.92 -9.34 -24.85
N ASN A 329 -16.11 -8.51 -25.50
CA ASN A 329 -16.54 -7.89 -26.75
C ASN A 329 -16.74 -8.95 -27.85
N PRO A 330 -17.87 -8.94 -28.55
CA PRO A 330 -18.19 -10.00 -29.56
C PRO A 330 -17.25 -9.96 -30.78
N THR A 331 -16.54 -8.85 -31.04
CA THR A 331 -15.59 -8.73 -32.15
C THR A 331 -14.16 -9.09 -31.80
N ASN A 332 -13.92 -9.58 -30.58
CA ASN A 332 -12.58 -10.04 -30.18
C ASN A 332 -12.04 -11.15 -31.08
N PRO A 333 -10.72 -11.20 -31.34
CA PRO A 333 -9.72 -10.21 -30.91
C PRO A 333 -9.75 -8.94 -31.78
N VAL A 334 -9.53 -7.78 -31.13
CA VAL A 334 -9.46 -6.48 -31.81
C VAL A 334 -8.08 -6.21 -32.45
N ILE A 335 -7.05 -6.94 -32.03
CA ILE A 335 -5.75 -7.00 -32.69
C ILE A 335 -5.37 -8.47 -32.86
N ARG A 336 -4.98 -8.85 -34.10
CA ARG A 336 -4.52 -10.21 -34.47
C ARG A 336 -3.06 -10.16 -34.90
N GLU A 337 -2.41 -11.31 -34.90
CA GLU A 337 -1.09 -11.48 -35.51
C GLU A 337 -1.22 -11.36 -37.03
N ASP A 338 -0.62 -10.37 -37.64
CA ASP A 338 -0.60 -10.11 -39.10
C ASP A 338 0.75 -9.58 -39.63
N LYS A 339 1.73 -9.48 -38.73
CA LYS A 339 3.09 -9.02 -39.09
C LYS A 339 4.10 -10.14 -38.95
N PRO A 340 5.19 -10.14 -39.75
CA PRO A 340 6.22 -11.17 -39.68
C PRO A 340 6.85 -11.38 -38.30
N TRP A 341 6.94 -10.33 -37.49
CA TRP A 341 7.50 -10.36 -36.12
C TRP A 341 6.47 -10.73 -35.05
N GLU A 342 5.24 -11.07 -35.43
CA GLU A 342 4.15 -11.40 -34.50
C GLU A 342 3.83 -12.89 -34.56
N MET A 343 4.71 -13.74 -34.04
CA MET A 343 4.39 -15.18 -33.90
C MET A 343 3.35 -15.45 -32.80
N ALA A 344 3.31 -14.58 -31.79
CA ALA A 344 2.26 -14.45 -30.80
C ALA A 344 2.26 -13.04 -30.23
N ILE A 345 1.10 -12.51 -29.84
CA ILE A 345 0.96 -11.18 -29.25
C ILE A 345 0.20 -11.21 -27.94
N GLY A 346 0.53 -10.30 -27.03
CA GLY A 346 -0.14 -10.18 -25.73
C GLY A 346 0.50 -9.12 -24.87
N TRP A 347 0.30 -9.16 -23.55
CA TRP A 347 0.86 -8.23 -22.58
C TRP A 347 0.69 -6.76 -22.99
N THR A 348 -0.48 -6.23 -22.69
CA THR A 348 -0.90 -4.93 -23.19
C THR A 348 -0.78 -3.82 -22.16
N SER A 349 -0.64 -2.59 -22.65
CA SER A 349 -1.00 -1.36 -21.94
C SER A 349 -1.73 -0.44 -22.88
N ILE A 350 -2.65 0.37 -22.38
CA ILE A 350 -3.47 1.23 -23.23
C ILE A 350 -3.66 2.61 -22.58
N VAL A 351 -3.66 3.64 -23.41
CA VAL A 351 -4.00 5.01 -23.03
C VAL A 351 -5.07 5.52 -23.98
N ARG A 352 -6.13 6.09 -23.42
CA ARG A 352 -7.11 6.90 -24.17
C ARG A 352 -6.86 8.36 -23.86
N HIS A 353 -6.53 9.15 -24.87
CA HIS A 353 -6.32 10.61 -24.73
C HIS A 353 -7.64 11.33 -24.56
N LYS A 354 -7.83 12.01 -23.42
CA LYS A 354 -9.09 12.70 -23.11
C LYS A 354 -9.44 13.79 -24.12
N GLU A 355 -8.43 14.50 -24.62
CA GLU A 355 -8.62 15.66 -25.53
C GLU A 355 -9.01 15.24 -26.94
N THR A 356 -8.43 14.16 -27.45
CA THR A 356 -8.63 13.70 -28.84
C THR A 356 -9.55 12.51 -28.95
N GLY A 357 -9.78 11.79 -27.84
CA GLY A 357 -10.50 10.52 -27.82
C GLY A 357 -9.69 9.34 -28.39
N LYS A 358 -8.50 9.57 -28.93
CA LYS A 358 -7.67 8.53 -29.56
C LYS A 358 -7.08 7.56 -28.57
N TYR A 359 -6.87 6.33 -29.02
CA TYR A 359 -6.27 5.24 -28.24
C TYR A 359 -4.89 4.91 -28.77
N GLN A 360 -3.93 4.75 -27.88
CA GLN A 360 -2.64 4.14 -28.11
C GLN A 360 -2.54 2.87 -27.29
N LEU A 361 -2.23 1.73 -27.92
CA LEU A 361 -2.13 0.44 -27.28
C LEU A 361 -0.75 -0.14 -27.58
N TRP A 362 0.02 -0.39 -26.54
CA TRP A 362 1.30 -1.10 -26.61
C TRP A 362 1.07 -2.56 -26.30
N TYR A 363 1.65 -3.43 -27.09
CA TYR A 363 1.58 -4.87 -26.88
C TYR A 363 2.91 -5.53 -27.16
N GLN A 364 3.18 -6.59 -26.42
CA GLN A 364 4.32 -7.45 -26.66
C GLN A 364 4.07 -8.34 -27.86
N ALA A 365 5.05 -8.44 -28.76
CA ALA A 365 5.09 -9.43 -29.82
C ALA A 365 6.26 -10.40 -29.59
N TYR A 366 5.97 -11.69 -29.60
CA TYR A 366 6.96 -12.74 -29.64
C TYR A 366 7.40 -12.93 -31.09
N ALA A 367 8.65 -12.56 -31.37
CA ALA A 367 9.16 -12.50 -32.73
C ALA A 367 10.12 -13.66 -33.08
N GLY A 368 10.48 -14.48 -32.10
CA GLY A 368 11.34 -15.63 -32.34
C GLY A 368 11.27 -16.68 -31.23
N GLY A 369 11.39 -17.95 -31.60
CA GLY A 369 11.36 -19.05 -30.65
C GLY A 369 12.62 -19.10 -29.76
N ARG A 370 12.60 -19.94 -28.70
CA ARG A 370 13.72 -20.16 -27.75
C ARG A 370 15.06 -20.47 -28.39
N ASP A 371 15.07 -21.00 -29.61
CA ASP A 371 16.29 -21.37 -30.33
C ASP A 371 16.90 -20.24 -31.15
N ALA A 372 16.25 -19.07 -31.21
CA ALA A 372 16.79 -17.90 -31.90
C ALA A 372 17.84 -17.20 -31.02
N GLN A 373 19.02 -17.74 -30.87
CA GLN A 373 20.09 -17.20 -30.03
C GLN A 373 20.65 -15.85 -30.49
N LYS A 374 20.23 -15.30 -31.61
CA LYS A 374 20.82 -14.09 -32.21
C LYS A 374 19.87 -12.96 -32.56
N SER A 375 18.53 -13.13 -32.46
CA SER A 375 17.57 -12.08 -32.76
C SER A 375 16.75 -11.69 -31.52
N HIS A 376 16.22 -10.49 -31.54
CA HIS A 376 15.29 -10.04 -30.50
C HIS A 376 14.08 -10.97 -30.41
N LYS A 377 13.92 -11.67 -29.28
CA LYS A 377 12.85 -12.67 -29.11
C LYS A 377 11.50 -12.04 -28.89
N CYS A 378 11.49 -10.88 -28.22
CA CYS A 378 10.31 -10.10 -27.96
C CYS A 378 10.56 -8.64 -28.30
N VAL A 379 9.52 -7.97 -28.78
CA VAL A 379 9.53 -6.54 -29.09
C VAL A 379 8.25 -5.90 -28.55
N VAL A 380 8.25 -4.60 -28.31
CA VAL A 380 7.05 -3.85 -27.99
C VAL A 380 6.59 -3.14 -29.25
N CYS A 381 5.32 -3.39 -29.62
CA CYS A 381 4.67 -2.83 -30.78
C CYS A 381 3.56 -1.84 -30.37
N LEU A 382 3.22 -0.93 -31.28
CA LEU A 382 2.14 0.04 -31.11
C LEU A 382 0.99 -0.27 -32.08
N ALA A 383 -0.25 -0.11 -31.58
CA ALA A 383 -1.45 -0.01 -32.39
C ALA A 383 -2.26 1.21 -31.95
N GLU A 384 -2.96 1.84 -32.88
CA GLU A 384 -3.77 3.04 -32.63
C GLU A 384 -5.21 2.86 -33.09
N SER A 385 -6.13 3.56 -32.43
CA SER A 385 -7.57 3.50 -32.76
C SER A 385 -8.28 4.79 -32.40
N ASP A 386 -9.33 5.14 -33.14
CA ASP A 386 -10.20 6.27 -32.82
C ASP A 386 -11.39 5.85 -31.91
N ASP A 387 -11.76 4.57 -31.88
CA ASP A 387 -12.93 4.06 -31.14
C ASP A 387 -12.59 3.01 -30.05
N GLY A 388 -11.32 2.55 -30.03
CA GLY A 388 -10.85 1.49 -29.16
C GLY A 388 -11.35 0.08 -29.56
N ILE A 389 -11.85 -0.08 -30.80
CA ILE A 389 -12.34 -1.35 -31.35
C ILE A 389 -11.59 -1.69 -32.63
N ALA A 390 -11.55 -0.77 -33.58
CA ALA A 390 -10.83 -0.90 -34.83
C ALA A 390 -9.41 -0.34 -34.67
N PHE A 391 -8.43 -1.23 -34.49
CA PHE A 391 -7.04 -0.84 -34.34
C PHE A 391 -6.27 -0.97 -35.64
N THR A 392 -5.38 -0.02 -35.89
CA THR A 392 -4.40 -0.01 -36.97
C THR A 392 -2.99 -0.08 -36.42
N LYS A 393 -2.09 -0.72 -37.14
CA LYS A 393 -0.67 -0.82 -36.81
C LYS A 393 0.09 0.15 -37.70
N PRO A 394 0.53 1.32 -37.17
CA PRO A 394 1.17 2.34 -37.99
C PRO A 394 2.54 1.86 -38.50
N THR A 395 2.89 2.23 -39.72
CA THR A 395 4.25 2.07 -40.22
C THR A 395 5.11 3.20 -39.66
N LEU A 396 5.95 2.90 -38.66
CA LEU A 396 6.76 3.87 -37.95
C LEU A 396 8.17 4.01 -38.53
N GLY A 397 8.78 2.90 -38.96
CA GLY A 397 10.15 2.87 -39.49
C GLY A 397 11.24 3.28 -38.49
N ILE A 398 10.95 3.18 -37.17
CA ILE A 398 11.88 3.57 -36.11
C ILE A 398 12.89 2.47 -35.84
N HIS A 399 12.45 1.22 -35.89
CA HIS A 399 13.27 0.04 -35.65
C HIS A 399 13.11 -0.92 -36.81
N ASP A 400 14.24 -1.22 -37.47
CA ASP A 400 14.32 -2.34 -38.40
C ASP A 400 14.30 -3.65 -37.63
N PHE A 401 13.63 -4.68 -38.20
CA PHE A 401 13.57 -5.99 -37.60
C PHE A 401 14.10 -7.05 -38.59
N LYS A 402 15.14 -7.75 -38.20
CA LYS A 402 15.73 -8.84 -38.98
C LYS A 402 15.20 -10.18 -38.50
N MET A 403 14.58 -10.92 -39.39
CA MET A 403 14.16 -12.29 -39.19
C MET A 403 15.13 -13.24 -39.89
N ASP A 404 15.62 -14.26 -39.17
CA ASP A 404 16.53 -15.29 -39.69
C ASP A 404 15.76 -16.59 -40.01
N ARG A 405 14.43 -16.60 -39.96
CA ARG A 405 13.57 -17.81 -40.10
C ARG A 405 12.43 -17.63 -41.11
N GLU A 406 12.02 -18.77 -41.72
CA GLU A 406 10.77 -18.92 -42.41
C GLU A 406 9.55 -18.59 -41.48
N PRO A 407 8.41 -18.06 -41.96
CA PRO A 407 8.06 -17.99 -43.39
C PRO A 407 8.58 -16.74 -44.12
N LEU A 408 9.12 -15.73 -43.49
CA LEU A 408 9.53 -14.46 -44.07
C LEU A 408 10.93 -14.02 -43.60
N PRO A 409 12.01 -14.73 -44.00
CA PRO A 409 13.37 -14.27 -43.67
C PRO A 409 13.68 -12.95 -44.38
N GLY A 410 14.39 -12.08 -43.70
CA GLY A 410 14.85 -10.82 -44.25
C GLY A 410 14.83 -9.63 -43.29
N LEU A 411 15.18 -8.47 -43.79
CA LEU A 411 15.10 -7.20 -43.08
C LEU A 411 13.75 -6.54 -43.34
N HIS A 412 13.00 -6.26 -42.25
CA HIS A 412 11.74 -5.55 -42.29
C HIS A 412 11.94 -4.13 -41.77
N THR A 413 11.65 -3.14 -42.56
CA THR A 413 11.81 -1.71 -42.25
C THR A 413 10.48 -1.02 -41.93
N ASP A 414 9.36 -1.57 -42.43
CA ASP A 414 8.03 -1.01 -42.28
C ASP A 414 7.34 -1.52 -40.98
N THR A 415 8.02 -1.36 -39.84
CA THR A 415 7.56 -1.91 -38.56
C THR A 415 6.76 -0.89 -37.76
N ASN A 416 5.90 -1.44 -36.86
CA ASN A 416 5.24 -0.71 -35.79
C ASN A 416 5.92 -0.93 -34.43
N ILE A 417 7.18 -1.37 -34.45
CA ILE A 417 7.98 -1.64 -33.27
C ILE A 417 8.43 -0.31 -32.66
N VAL A 418 8.18 -0.12 -31.38
CA VAL A 418 8.57 1.07 -30.60
C VAL A 418 9.68 0.80 -29.60
N LEU A 419 9.93 -0.45 -29.21
CA LEU A 419 11.00 -0.81 -28.29
C LEU A 419 11.59 -2.17 -28.64
N LEU A 420 12.91 -2.21 -28.78
CA LEU A 420 13.72 -3.44 -28.89
C LEU A 420 14.39 -3.75 -27.54
N GLY A 421 14.68 -5.01 -27.27
CA GLY A 421 15.43 -5.39 -26.09
C GLY A 421 16.92 -5.29 -26.18
N GLY A 422 17.59 -5.77 -25.13
CA GLY A 422 19.03 -5.84 -25.03
C GLY A 422 19.70 -6.89 -25.93
N GLY A 423 18.93 -7.70 -26.67
CA GLY A 423 19.47 -8.71 -27.59
C GLY A 423 19.94 -10.01 -26.96
N GLY A 424 19.61 -10.25 -25.69
CA GLY A 424 19.92 -11.47 -24.97
C GLY A 424 18.85 -12.56 -25.05
N TYR A 425 18.84 -13.46 -24.07
CA TYR A 425 17.76 -14.44 -23.86
C TYR A 425 16.40 -13.76 -23.65
N GLY A 426 16.42 -12.45 -23.58
CA GLY A 426 15.44 -11.53 -23.12
C GLY A 426 14.06 -11.61 -23.73
N ASP A 427 13.17 -12.01 -22.88
CA ASP A 427 11.75 -11.82 -23.08
C ASP A 427 11.37 -10.50 -22.39
N ARG A 428 10.72 -9.61 -23.11
CA ARG A 428 10.09 -8.44 -22.52
C ARG A 428 8.68 -8.80 -22.14
N TYR A 429 8.48 -9.04 -20.86
CA TYR A 429 7.16 -9.27 -20.32
C TYR A 429 6.61 -7.98 -19.73
N ALA A 430 5.28 -7.86 -19.79
CA ALA A 430 4.57 -6.85 -19.06
C ALA A 430 5.15 -5.44 -19.26
N ASN A 431 5.03 -4.93 -20.49
CA ASN A 431 5.25 -3.52 -20.77
C ASN A 431 4.13 -2.70 -20.13
N SER A 432 4.34 -2.22 -18.91
CA SER A 432 3.37 -1.36 -18.21
C SER A 432 3.65 0.09 -18.52
N VAL A 433 2.72 0.76 -19.18
CA VAL A 433 2.85 2.15 -19.65
C VAL A 433 1.91 3.07 -18.88
N LEU A 434 2.47 4.16 -18.34
CA LEU A 434 1.71 5.27 -17.76
C LEU A 434 1.82 6.51 -18.65
N PHE A 435 0.75 7.30 -18.71
CA PHE A 435 0.70 8.60 -19.36
C PHE A 435 0.38 9.68 -18.33
N GLU A 436 1.27 10.66 -18.22
CA GLU A 436 1.15 11.80 -17.30
C GLU A 436 1.17 13.11 -18.10
N PRO A 437 0.01 13.62 -18.51
CA PRO A 437 -0.06 14.85 -19.31
C PRO A 437 0.48 16.08 -18.58
N GLY A 438 0.49 16.06 -17.24
CA GLY A 438 1.03 17.14 -16.40
C GLY A 438 2.52 17.03 -16.06
N GLU A 439 3.25 16.05 -16.60
CA GLU A 439 4.69 15.91 -16.38
C GLU A 439 5.45 17.12 -16.94
N SER A 440 6.25 17.75 -16.08
CA SER A 440 7.03 18.95 -16.42
C SER A 440 8.14 18.72 -17.46
N ASP A 441 8.74 17.52 -17.42
CA ASP A 441 9.69 17.06 -18.43
C ASP A 441 8.93 16.36 -19.56
N GLU A 442 8.66 17.10 -20.63
CA GLU A 442 7.88 16.57 -21.75
C GLU A 442 8.44 15.28 -22.34
N SER A 443 9.76 15.08 -22.24
CA SER A 443 10.42 13.85 -22.70
C SER A 443 10.02 12.60 -21.88
N LYS A 444 9.35 12.79 -20.73
CA LYS A 444 8.95 11.73 -19.78
C LYS A 444 7.44 11.63 -19.57
N ARG A 445 6.62 12.28 -20.40
CA ARG A 445 5.15 12.20 -20.32
C ARG A 445 4.63 10.77 -20.35
N TYR A 446 5.31 9.90 -21.10
CA TYR A 446 5.06 8.46 -21.07
C TYR A 446 6.20 7.77 -20.34
N LYS A 447 5.84 6.88 -19.45
CA LYS A 447 6.76 6.07 -18.64
C LYS A 447 6.45 4.60 -18.85
N MET A 448 7.44 3.80 -19.22
CA MET A 448 7.28 2.35 -19.39
C MET A 448 8.17 1.62 -18.39
N LEU A 449 7.56 0.78 -17.56
CA LEU A 449 8.24 -0.26 -16.80
C LEU A 449 8.17 -1.56 -17.59
N TYR A 450 9.28 -2.23 -17.83
CA TYR A 450 9.32 -3.48 -18.58
C TYR A 450 10.42 -4.41 -18.08
N THR A 451 10.25 -5.71 -18.31
CA THR A 451 11.27 -6.72 -18.00
C THR A 451 12.17 -6.94 -19.21
N ASP A 452 13.48 -6.92 -18.99
CA ASP A 452 14.48 -7.25 -19.99
C ASP A 452 15.68 -7.94 -19.31
N PHE A 453 16.65 -8.40 -20.09
CA PHE A 453 17.88 -8.98 -19.59
C PHE A 453 19.03 -8.00 -19.72
N SER A 454 19.82 -7.90 -18.66
CA SER A 454 21.05 -7.12 -18.62
C SER A 454 22.24 -8.03 -18.42
N LYS A 455 23.39 -7.65 -18.98
CA LYS A 455 24.67 -8.36 -18.76
C LYS A 455 25.43 -7.70 -17.62
N ASP A 456 25.95 -8.53 -16.72
CA ASP A 456 26.92 -8.11 -15.72
C ASP A 456 28.34 -7.93 -16.30
N SER A 457 29.32 -7.58 -15.46
CA SER A 457 30.71 -7.39 -15.83
C SER A 457 31.35 -8.64 -16.46
N ASP A 458 30.85 -9.82 -16.11
CA ASP A 458 31.37 -11.12 -16.59
C ASP A 458 30.63 -11.60 -17.84
N GLY A 459 29.69 -10.77 -18.36
CA GLY A 459 28.85 -11.07 -19.52
C GLY A 459 27.72 -12.04 -19.26
N GLN A 460 27.47 -12.38 -17.99
CA GLN A 460 26.30 -13.20 -17.57
C GLN A 460 25.04 -12.42 -17.68
N GLU A 461 23.98 -13.00 -18.27
CA GLU A 461 22.69 -12.38 -18.43
C GLU A 461 21.78 -12.59 -17.22
N TRP A 462 21.14 -11.51 -16.77
CA TRP A 462 20.23 -11.48 -15.62
C TRP A 462 18.93 -10.77 -15.97
N PRO A 463 17.77 -11.32 -15.59
CA PRO A 463 16.49 -10.63 -15.72
C PRO A 463 16.42 -9.43 -14.76
N ALA A 464 15.84 -8.36 -15.24
CA ALA A 464 15.69 -7.13 -14.46
C ALA A 464 14.50 -6.29 -14.91
N PHE A 465 14.02 -5.41 -14.04
CA PHE A 465 13.13 -4.32 -14.43
C PHE A 465 13.94 -3.16 -15.02
N HIS A 466 13.39 -2.60 -16.08
CA HIS A 466 13.94 -1.49 -16.84
C HIS A 466 12.90 -0.40 -17.00
N ALA A 467 13.34 0.85 -17.16
CA ALA A 467 12.48 1.97 -17.51
C ALA A 467 12.86 2.54 -18.87
N ALA A 468 11.85 3.00 -19.59
CA ALA A 468 11.99 3.85 -20.75
C ALA A 468 11.00 5.01 -20.67
N PHE A 469 11.34 6.15 -21.29
CA PHE A 469 10.54 7.35 -21.31
C PHE A 469 10.28 7.81 -22.74
N SER A 470 9.15 8.46 -22.96
CA SER A 470 8.80 8.98 -24.28
C SER A 470 7.97 10.28 -24.17
N PRO A 471 8.10 11.23 -25.09
CA PRO A 471 7.24 12.38 -25.18
C PRO A 471 5.86 12.08 -25.81
N ASP A 472 5.77 11.04 -26.64
CA ASP A 472 4.64 10.77 -27.54
C ASP A 472 4.13 9.32 -27.52
N GLY A 473 4.77 8.45 -26.72
CA GLY A 473 4.45 7.03 -26.68
C GLY A 473 4.98 6.22 -27.87
N ILE A 474 5.71 6.86 -28.79
CA ILE A 474 6.26 6.29 -30.01
C ILE A 474 7.79 6.22 -29.93
N HIS A 475 8.43 7.37 -29.62
CA HIS A 475 9.87 7.51 -29.54
C HIS A 475 10.37 7.28 -28.11
N TRP A 476 10.81 6.07 -27.82
CA TRP A 476 11.22 5.66 -26.46
C TRP A 476 12.72 5.76 -26.24
N THR A 477 13.10 6.38 -25.14
CA THR A 477 14.48 6.46 -24.65
C THR A 477 14.64 5.61 -23.42
N LYS A 478 15.49 4.58 -23.48
CA LYS A 478 15.83 3.72 -22.33
C LYS A 478 16.57 4.52 -21.27
N SER A 479 16.19 4.33 -20.00
CA SER A 479 16.89 4.99 -18.90
C SER A 479 18.37 4.59 -18.84
N PRO A 480 19.29 5.53 -18.65
CA PRO A 480 20.69 5.21 -18.42
C PRO A 480 20.93 4.52 -17.05
N ARG A 481 19.93 4.51 -16.15
CA ARG A 481 19.98 3.83 -14.85
C ARG A 481 19.57 2.36 -14.92
N ASN A 482 19.17 1.87 -16.09
CA ASN A 482 18.84 0.46 -16.27
C ASN A 482 20.09 -0.45 -16.07
N PRO A 483 19.94 -1.62 -15.43
CA PRO A 483 18.73 -2.17 -14.85
C PRO A 483 18.35 -1.47 -13.52
N LEU A 484 17.06 -1.27 -13.26
CA LEU A 484 16.58 -0.61 -12.04
C LEU A 484 16.75 -1.50 -10.80
N ASN A 485 16.43 -2.75 -10.96
CA ASN A 485 16.63 -3.83 -10.00
C ASN A 485 16.69 -5.14 -10.76
N GLN A 486 17.32 -6.13 -10.17
CA GLN A 486 17.31 -7.47 -10.75
C GLN A 486 16.17 -8.29 -10.15
N THR A 487 15.56 -9.12 -10.97
CA THR A 487 14.38 -9.88 -10.61
C THR A 487 14.67 -11.37 -10.50
N ALA A 488 13.82 -12.13 -9.82
CA ALA A 488 13.91 -13.57 -9.76
C ALA A 488 13.13 -14.24 -10.88
N TYR A 489 13.69 -14.36 -12.04
CA TYR A 489 13.13 -15.24 -13.05
C TYR A 489 13.70 -16.66 -12.89
N GLY A 490 12.81 -17.64 -12.75
CA GLY A 490 13.23 -19.02 -12.54
C GLY A 490 14.02 -19.27 -11.26
N GLY A 491 13.79 -18.51 -10.21
CA GLY A 491 14.42 -18.68 -8.91
C GLY A 491 15.76 -17.97 -8.72
N ARG A 492 16.08 -16.98 -9.56
CA ARG A 492 17.28 -16.15 -9.41
C ARG A 492 16.90 -14.71 -9.14
N SER A 493 17.47 -14.12 -8.10
CA SER A 493 17.39 -12.69 -7.82
C SER A 493 18.80 -12.15 -7.60
N LEU A 494 19.09 -11.00 -8.16
CA LEU A 494 20.31 -10.26 -7.93
C LEU A 494 19.99 -8.84 -7.53
N GLN A 495 20.50 -8.43 -6.39
CA GLN A 495 20.76 -7.02 -6.08
C GLN A 495 22.20 -6.92 -5.60
N PRO A 496 23.09 -6.20 -6.29
CA PRO A 496 24.43 -5.97 -5.78
C PRO A 496 24.44 -4.93 -4.65
N PRO A 497 25.39 -4.96 -3.69
CA PRO A 497 26.42 -5.98 -3.52
C PRO A 497 25.99 -7.01 -2.46
N PHE A 498 26.13 -8.27 -2.75
CA PHE A 498 25.91 -9.35 -1.79
C PHE A 498 27.18 -10.14 -1.58
N ASP A 499 27.54 -10.43 -0.33
CA ASP A 499 28.54 -11.45 -0.01
C ASP A 499 27.99 -12.83 -0.33
N ASP A 500 28.74 -13.62 -1.09
CA ASP A 500 28.28 -14.87 -1.69
C ASP A 500 27.67 -15.88 -0.70
N GLU A 501 28.15 -15.93 0.55
CA GLU A 501 27.71 -16.95 1.52
C GLU A 501 26.32 -16.73 2.11
N ASP A 502 25.85 -15.49 2.16
CA ASP A 502 24.54 -15.17 2.76
C ASP A 502 23.38 -15.21 1.77
N VAL A 503 23.67 -15.33 0.49
CA VAL A 503 22.73 -15.08 -0.59
C VAL A 503 22.20 -16.36 -1.25
N TYR A 504 22.89 -17.48 -1.10
CA TYR A 504 22.51 -18.75 -1.75
C TYR A 504 21.66 -19.66 -0.87
N ALA A 505 20.65 -20.26 -1.47
CA ALA A 505 19.93 -21.39 -0.92
C ALA A 505 19.93 -22.56 -1.92
N GLU A 506 19.82 -23.77 -1.41
CA GLU A 506 19.60 -24.92 -2.27
C GLU A 506 18.13 -25.03 -2.62
N VAL A 507 17.81 -25.08 -3.89
CA VAL A 507 16.45 -25.32 -4.40
C VAL A 507 16.43 -26.48 -5.36
N TRP A 508 15.30 -27.15 -5.38
CA TRP A 508 15.06 -28.24 -6.31
C TRP A 508 14.88 -27.73 -7.73
N ASP A 509 15.77 -28.10 -8.62
CA ASP A 509 15.61 -27.84 -10.05
C ASP A 509 14.74 -28.93 -10.68
N LYS A 510 13.45 -28.62 -10.90
CA LYS A 510 12.47 -29.55 -11.45
C LYS A 510 12.83 -30.06 -12.85
N GLN A 511 13.52 -29.27 -13.66
CA GLN A 511 13.88 -29.64 -15.03
C GLN A 511 15.07 -30.60 -15.05
N LYS A 512 15.99 -30.46 -14.12
CA LYS A 512 17.21 -31.24 -14.05
C LYS A 512 17.17 -32.29 -12.95
N ASN A 513 16.11 -32.35 -12.18
CA ASN A 513 15.89 -33.30 -11.08
C ASN A 513 17.03 -33.35 -10.06
N PHE A 514 17.57 -32.17 -9.67
CA PHE A 514 18.59 -32.04 -8.64
C PHE A 514 18.45 -30.75 -7.83
N LEU A 515 19.06 -30.73 -6.63
CA LEU A 515 19.22 -29.53 -5.82
C LEU A 515 20.28 -28.63 -6.46
N ARG A 516 19.95 -27.37 -6.72
CA ARG A 516 20.90 -26.35 -7.13
C ARG A 516 20.97 -25.22 -6.12
N LYS A 517 22.12 -24.58 -6.02
CA LYS A 517 22.24 -23.34 -5.28
C LYS A 517 21.43 -22.26 -6.00
N THR A 518 20.63 -21.57 -5.26
CA THR A 518 19.93 -20.37 -5.68
C THR A 518 20.01 -19.32 -4.59
N TRP A 519 19.63 -18.09 -4.91
CA TRP A 519 19.78 -16.97 -4.02
C TRP A 519 18.85 -17.07 -2.80
N LYS A 520 19.38 -16.79 -1.60
CA LYS A 520 18.60 -16.66 -0.36
C LYS A 520 17.79 -15.36 -0.27
N ILE A 521 17.72 -14.56 -1.33
CA ILE A 521 16.94 -13.33 -1.29
C ILE A 521 15.50 -13.72 -1.09
N PRO A 522 14.91 -13.38 0.06
CA PRO A 522 13.62 -13.93 0.47
C PRO A 522 12.47 -13.40 -0.40
N LEU A 523 12.68 -12.28 -1.09
CA LEU A 523 11.65 -11.68 -1.91
C LEU A 523 12.25 -10.86 -3.04
N SER A 524 11.90 -11.22 -4.27
CA SER A 524 12.06 -10.37 -5.43
C SER A 524 10.82 -10.47 -6.30
N MET A 525 10.46 -9.37 -6.95
CA MET A 525 9.44 -9.42 -7.99
C MET A 525 10.03 -10.22 -9.17
N SER A 526 9.20 -11.08 -9.74
CA SER A 526 9.56 -11.91 -10.88
C SER A 526 9.49 -11.10 -12.19
N ASP A 527 9.20 -11.75 -13.30
CA ASP A 527 9.21 -11.20 -14.64
C ASP A 527 7.97 -10.36 -15.04
N ALA A 528 6.99 -10.24 -14.17
CA ALA A 528 5.76 -9.53 -14.46
C ALA A 528 5.36 -8.57 -13.34
N ALA A 529 5.22 -7.30 -13.69
CA ALA A 529 4.69 -6.27 -12.81
C ALA A 529 3.98 -5.20 -13.64
N ASP A 530 2.89 -4.70 -13.10
CA ASP A 530 2.18 -3.53 -13.60
C ASP A 530 2.35 -2.36 -12.65
N VAL A 531 2.43 -1.16 -13.21
CA VAL A 531 2.65 0.06 -12.44
C VAL A 531 1.43 0.98 -12.55
N MET A 532 1.10 1.62 -11.43
CA MET A 532 0.13 2.70 -11.37
C MET A 532 0.73 3.91 -10.65
N TYR A 533 0.22 5.10 -10.90
CA TYR A 533 0.41 6.24 -10.01
C TYR A 533 -0.69 6.22 -8.96
N ASP A 534 -0.30 6.19 -7.68
CA ASP A 534 -1.23 6.16 -6.56
C ASP A 534 -1.45 7.58 -6.03
N PRO A 535 -2.63 8.18 -6.26
CA PRO A 535 -2.91 9.56 -5.85
C PRO A 535 -2.97 9.73 -4.32
N ASN A 536 -3.20 8.65 -3.56
CA ASN A 536 -3.32 8.72 -2.12
C ASN A 536 -1.96 8.86 -1.42
N CYS A 537 -0.91 8.30 -1.99
CA CYS A 537 0.44 8.43 -1.43
C CYS A 537 1.39 9.28 -2.31
N GLY A 538 0.95 9.71 -3.51
CA GLY A 538 1.74 10.52 -4.42
C GLY A 538 2.96 9.80 -4.98
N LYS A 539 2.88 8.48 -5.18
CA LYS A 539 3.98 7.62 -5.64
C LYS A 539 3.56 6.74 -6.80
N TYR A 540 4.55 6.29 -7.54
CA TYR A 540 4.38 5.13 -8.42
C TYR A 540 4.39 3.87 -7.58
N VAL A 541 3.46 2.97 -7.85
CA VAL A 541 3.34 1.69 -7.16
C VAL A 541 3.31 0.57 -8.19
N ALA A 542 4.26 -0.34 -8.09
CA ALA A 542 4.30 -1.55 -8.90
C ALA A 542 3.73 -2.72 -8.11
N TYR A 543 2.81 -3.44 -8.72
CA TYR A 543 2.32 -4.72 -8.24
C TYR A 543 2.77 -5.81 -9.19
N GLY A 544 3.40 -6.84 -8.66
CA GLY A 544 3.96 -7.90 -9.48
C GLY A 544 3.99 -9.23 -8.76
N LYS A 545 4.22 -10.29 -9.52
CA LYS A 545 4.34 -11.61 -8.94
C LYS A 545 5.68 -11.79 -8.23
N ALA A 546 5.65 -12.46 -7.10
CA ALA A 546 6.83 -12.86 -6.36
C ALA A 546 6.73 -14.32 -5.92
N TRP A 547 7.87 -14.99 -5.86
CA TRP A 547 7.94 -16.34 -5.32
C TRP A 547 7.88 -16.31 -3.79
N ILE A 548 7.09 -17.19 -3.19
CA ILE A 548 7.03 -17.42 -1.75
C ILE A 548 7.57 -18.78 -1.39
N GLN A 549 8.09 -18.90 -0.16
CA GLN A 549 8.58 -20.16 0.38
C GLN A 549 7.44 -21.11 0.72
N GLY A 550 7.63 -22.39 0.45
CA GLY A 550 6.71 -23.45 0.87
C GLY A 550 6.95 -23.89 2.31
N PRO A 551 5.98 -24.62 2.91
CA PRO A 551 6.07 -25.09 4.28
C PRO A 551 7.20 -26.11 4.50
N ALA A 552 7.66 -26.79 3.45
CA ALA A 552 8.81 -27.71 3.48
C ALA A 552 10.14 -27.01 3.15
N GLY A 553 10.16 -25.68 3.03
CA GLY A 553 11.30 -24.90 2.57
C GLY A 553 11.36 -24.80 1.04
N GLY A 554 12.33 -24.05 0.54
CA GLY A 554 12.47 -23.75 -0.89
C GLY A 554 11.88 -22.41 -1.29
N LEU A 555 12.60 -21.68 -2.15
CA LEU A 555 12.28 -20.29 -2.53
C LEU A 555 11.22 -20.16 -3.63
N ALA A 556 10.82 -21.25 -4.25
CA ALA A 556 9.95 -21.25 -5.42
C ALA A 556 8.82 -22.25 -5.23
N TRP A 557 7.96 -22.00 -4.27
CA TRP A 557 6.80 -22.85 -4.02
C TRP A 557 5.59 -22.41 -4.83
N LYS A 558 5.17 -21.15 -4.65
CA LYS A 558 4.03 -20.53 -5.34
C LYS A 558 4.33 -19.08 -5.65
N HIS A 559 3.63 -18.56 -6.63
CA HIS A 559 3.58 -17.12 -6.86
C HIS A 559 2.52 -16.45 -5.97
N ALA A 560 2.86 -15.26 -5.50
CA ALA A 560 2.00 -14.37 -4.74
C ALA A 560 2.16 -12.94 -5.27
N MET A 561 1.32 -12.04 -4.82
CA MET A 561 1.34 -10.63 -5.17
C MET A 561 2.29 -9.85 -4.26
N ALA A 562 3.25 -9.16 -4.84
CA ALA A 562 4.13 -8.23 -4.14
C ALA A 562 3.90 -6.79 -4.60
N ARG A 563 4.25 -5.84 -3.72
CA ARG A 563 4.11 -4.40 -3.92
C ARG A 563 5.45 -3.70 -3.69
N SER A 564 5.81 -2.76 -4.57
CA SER A 564 7.00 -1.89 -4.46
C SER A 564 6.62 -0.45 -4.82
N GLU A 565 7.27 0.53 -4.21
CA GLU A 565 6.98 1.96 -4.39
C GLU A 565 8.17 2.72 -4.94
N SER A 566 7.91 3.78 -5.69
CA SER A 566 8.92 4.72 -6.20
C SER A 566 8.38 6.15 -6.21
N VAL A 567 9.22 7.13 -5.89
CA VAL A 567 8.90 8.56 -6.02
C VAL A 567 9.34 9.13 -7.35
N ASP A 568 10.29 8.49 -8.03
CA ASP A 568 10.96 8.98 -9.23
C ASP A 568 10.84 8.03 -10.44
N PHE A 569 10.07 6.94 -10.31
CA PHE A 569 9.95 5.86 -11.30
C PHE A 569 11.24 5.06 -11.55
N LEU A 570 12.34 5.43 -10.91
CA LEU A 570 13.67 4.87 -11.15
C LEU A 570 14.27 4.17 -9.91
N THR A 571 13.90 4.63 -8.71
CA THR A 571 14.36 4.06 -7.44
C THR A 571 13.17 3.40 -6.76
N TRP A 572 13.22 2.08 -6.62
CA TRP A 572 12.13 1.26 -6.10
C TRP A 572 12.42 0.71 -4.71
N SER A 573 11.44 0.72 -3.85
CA SER A 573 11.54 0.11 -2.53
C SER A 573 11.69 -1.41 -2.61
N LYS A 574 12.20 -2.04 -1.55
CA LYS A 574 12.18 -3.51 -1.44
C LYS A 574 10.73 -4.00 -1.54
N PRO A 575 10.42 -5.02 -2.38
CA PRO A 575 9.08 -5.55 -2.50
C PRO A 575 8.57 -6.12 -1.17
N GLN A 576 7.27 -6.01 -0.96
CA GLN A 576 6.55 -6.62 0.17
C GLN A 576 5.43 -7.50 -0.35
N ILE A 577 5.25 -8.71 0.18
CA ILE A 577 4.07 -9.53 -0.11
C ILE A 577 2.85 -8.84 0.50
N VAL A 578 1.84 -8.65 -0.31
CA VAL A 578 0.57 -8.00 0.09
C VAL A 578 -0.63 -8.93 -0.04
N SER A 579 -0.52 -9.98 -0.86
CA SER A 579 -1.56 -11.02 -0.99
C SER A 579 -0.98 -12.30 -1.58
N GLY A 580 -1.62 -13.43 -1.34
CA GLY A 580 -1.24 -14.71 -1.91
C GLY A 580 -2.36 -15.73 -1.81
N PRO A 581 -2.23 -16.89 -2.48
CA PRO A 581 -3.13 -18.02 -2.28
C PRO A 581 -3.17 -18.46 -0.83
N ASP A 582 -4.35 -18.80 -0.33
CA ASP A 582 -4.60 -19.23 1.05
C ASP A 582 -5.27 -20.60 1.13
N ASP A 583 -5.64 -21.03 2.36
CA ASP A 583 -6.21 -22.35 2.62
C ASP A 583 -7.61 -22.57 2.01
N LEU A 584 -8.27 -21.53 1.52
CA LEU A 584 -9.56 -21.62 0.82
C LEU A 584 -9.38 -21.84 -0.69
N ASP A 585 -8.17 -21.68 -1.20
CA ASP A 585 -7.86 -21.91 -2.62
C ASP A 585 -7.55 -23.40 -2.87
N PRO A 586 -7.80 -23.91 -4.08
CA PRO A 586 -7.27 -25.19 -4.51
C PRO A 586 -5.74 -25.26 -4.28
N PRO A 587 -5.18 -26.41 -3.91
CA PRO A 587 -3.77 -26.53 -3.52
C PRO A 587 -2.76 -26.06 -4.56
N ASN A 588 -3.14 -26.07 -5.84
CA ASN A 588 -2.27 -25.68 -6.96
C ASN A 588 -2.47 -24.24 -7.43
N THR A 589 -3.23 -23.42 -6.70
CA THR A 589 -3.49 -22.03 -7.06
C THR A 589 -2.23 -21.18 -6.87
N GLU A 590 -1.94 -20.36 -7.89
CA GLU A 590 -0.90 -19.32 -7.86
C GLU A 590 -1.47 -18.00 -8.39
N PHE A 591 -0.93 -16.87 -7.94
CA PHE A 591 -1.23 -15.55 -8.50
C PHE A 591 -0.17 -15.20 -9.53
N HIS A 592 -0.54 -15.19 -10.81
CA HIS A 592 0.44 -15.02 -11.89
C HIS A 592 0.74 -13.55 -12.19
N THR A 593 -0.30 -12.72 -12.36
CA THR A 593 -0.19 -11.26 -12.44
C THR A 593 -1.28 -10.62 -11.60
N SER A 594 -1.06 -9.40 -11.16
CA SER A 594 -2.00 -8.71 -10.28
C SER A 594 -2.01 -7.21 -10.59
N PRO A 595 -2.42 -6.80 -11.81
CA PRO A 595 -2.55 -5.40 -12.17
C PRO A 595 -3.54 -4.69 -11.27
N VAL A 596 -3.18 -3.51 -10.79
CA VAL A 596 -3.99 -2.71 -9.86
C VAL A 596 -4.28 -1.34 -10.46
N PHE A 597 -5.51 -0.88 -10.28
CA PHE A 597 -5.91 0.49 -10.57
C PHE A 597 -6.72 1.07 -9.40
N PHE A 598 -6.63 2.38 -9.23
CA PHE A 598 -7.41 3.10 -8.23
C PHE A 598 -8.62 3.76 -8.88
N TYR A 599 -9.81 3.57 -8.29
CA TYR A 599 -11.05 4.11 -8.79
C TYR A 599 -12.04 4.40 -7.67
N LYS A 600 -12.50 5.66 -7.57
CA LYS A 600 -13.55 6.10 -6.64
C LYS A 600 -13.34 5.60 -5.20
N GLY A 601 -12.14 5.79 -4.66
CA GLY A 601 -11.79 5.43 -3.28
C GLY A 601 -11.56 3.94 -3.02
N CYS A 602 -11.43 3.14 -4.06
CA CYS A 602 -11.14 1.72 -3.98
C CYS A 602 -10.00 1.33 -4.92
N TYR A 603 -9.10 0.51 -4.45
CA TYR A 603 -8.13 -0.18 -5.29
C TYR A 603 -8.77 -1.48 -5.78
N PHE A 604 -8.74 -1.69 -7.08
CA PHE A 604 -9.17 -2.91 -7.73
C PHE A 604 -7.97 -3.65 -8.29
N CYS A 605 -7.85 -4.94 -8.03
CA CYS A 605 -6.84 -5.80 -8.62
C CYS A 605 -7.48 -6.80 -9.57
N LEU A 606 -6.97 -6.82 -10.78
CA LEU A 606 -7.31 -7.82 -11.81
C LEU A 606 -6.38 -9.03 -11.63
N ASN A 607 -6.63 -9.82 -10.57
CA ASN A 607 -5.76 -10.89 -10.14
C ASN A 607 -5.87 -12.10 -11.07
N GLN A 608 -4.81 -12.44 -11.79
CA GLN A 608 -4.77 -13.62 -12.64
C GLN A 608 -4.53 -14.87 -11.80
N ILE A 609 -5.53 -15.71 -11.75
CA ILE A 609 -5.48 -17.02 -11.09
C ILE A 609 -4.91 -18.06 -12.05
N LEU A 610 -3.79 -18.65 -11.68
CA LEU A 610 -3.17 -19.79 -12.33
C LEU A 610 -3.37 -21.03 -11.47
N ASN A 611 -4.05 -22.04 -12.01
CA ASN A 611 -4.15 -23.36 -11.40
C ASN A 611 -3.06 -24.26 -11.98
N ALA A 612 -1.89 -24.27 -11.35
CA ALA A 612 -0.77 -25.10 -11.77
C ALA A 612 -1.04 -26.57 -11.40
N ARG A 613 -1.37 -27.41 -12.37
CA ARG A 613 -1.47 -28.85 -12.16
C ARG A 613 -0.13 -29.54 -12.44
N GLY A 614 0.56 -29.97 -11.37
CA GLY A 614 1.69 -30.89 -11.48
C GLY A 614 2.83 -30.42 -12.38
N GLU A 615 3.48 -31.38 -13.06
CA GLU A 615 4.70 -31.15 -13.83
C GLU A 615 4.50 -30.39 -15.16
N ALA A 616 3.28 -30.04 -15.52
CA ALA A 616 2.93 -29.47 -16.82
C ALA A 616 2.60 -27.97 -16.74
N ILE A 617 3.44 -27.17 -16.12
CA ILE A 617 3.38 -25.73 -16.31
C ILE A 617 3.55 -25.42 -17.79
N GLY A 618 2.51 -24.94 -18.44
CA GLY A 618 2.49 -24.47 -19.82
C GLY A 618 1.79 -25.34 -20.85
N ALA A 619 1.70 -26.66 -20.69
CA ALA A 619 1.10 -27.54 -21.73
C ALA A 619 -0.28 -28.09 -21.39
N LYS A 620 -0.65 -28.13 -20.14
CA LYS A 620 -1.94 -28.63 -19.61
C LYS A 620 -2.42 -27.87 -18.38
N ALA A 621 -1.96 -26.63 -18.18
CA ALA A 621 -2.50 -25.78 -17.14
C ALA A 621 -3.98 -25.53 -17.46
N ASP A 622 -4.82 -25.49 -16.42
CA ASP A 622 -6.19 -25.00 -16.58
C ASP A 622 -6.15 -23.56 -17.10
N ALA A 623 -7.23 -23.17 -17.78
CA ALA A 623 -7.34 -21.81 -18.29
C ALA A 623 -7.11 -20.80 -17.16
N MET A 624 -6.25 -19.81 -17.41
CA MET A 624 -6.05 -18.71 -16.51
C MET A 624 -7.18 -17.69 -16.68
N HIS A 625 -7.80 -17.32 -15.57
CA HIS A 625 -8.89 -16.35 -15.53
C HIS A 625 -8.58 -15.21 -14.59
N ILE A 626 -9.35 -14.15 -14.64
CA ILE A 626 -9.22 -12.99 -13.78
C ILE A 626 -10.25 -13.04 -12.66
N GLU A 627 -9.77 -12.99 -11.42
CA GLU A 627 -10.55 -12.74 -10.21
C GLU A 627 -10.44 -11.26 -9.83
N LEU A 628 -11.51 -10.67 -9.33
CA LEU A 628 -11.49 -9.29 -8.84
C LEU A 628 -11.19 -9.26 -7.34
N MET A 629 -10.07 -8.62 -6.96
CA MET A 629 -9.76 -8.33 -5.58
C MET A 629 -9.95 -6.83 -5.32
N ILE A 630 -10.23 -6.47 -4.08
CA ILE A 630 -10.43 -5.08 -3.66
C ILE A 630 -9.60 -4.73 -2.43
N SER A 631 -9.23 -3.46 -2.32
CA SER A 631 -8.51 -2.92 -1.17
C SER A 631 -8.88 -1.45 -0.93
N ARG A 632 -8.76 -0.98 0.31
CA ARG A 632 -8.94 0.43 0.66
C ARG A 632 -7.63 1.17 0.90
N ASP A 633 -6.52 0.44 1.02
CA ASP A 633 -5.19 1.00 1.29
C ASP A 633 -4.11 0.54 0.28
N GLY A 634 -4.46 -0.32 -0.70
CA GLY A 634 -3.53 -0.90 -1.65
C GLY A 634 -2.55 -1.92 -1.04
N ILE A 635 -2.73 -2.30 0.22
CA ILE A 635 -1.85 -3.20 0.99
C ILE A 635 -2.62 -4.42 1.49
N ARG A 636 -3.81 -4.21 2.07
CA ARG A 636 -4.67 -5.27 2.57
C ARG A 636 -5.73 -5.57 1.53
N TRP A 637 -5.73 -6.80 1.04
CA TRP A 637 -6.58 -7.22 -0.07
C TRP A 637 -7.67 -8.17 0.38
N GLU A 638 -8.89 -7.92 -0.06
CA GLU A 638 -10.04 -8.77 0.12
C GLU A 638 -10.40 -9.45 -1.20
N ARG A 639 -10.88 -10.69 -1.12
CA ARG A 639 -11.32 -11.52 -2.24
C ARG A 639 -12.81 -11.87 -2.06
N PRO A 640 -13.72 -10.88 -2.14
CA PRO A 640 -15.13 -11.07 -1.82
C PRO A 640 -15.87 -11.93 -2.85
N PHE A 641 -15.30 -12.11 -4.03
CA PHE A 641 -15.88 -12.85 -5.16
C PHE A 641 -15.02 -14.03 -5.57
N ARG A 642 -14.37 -14.65 -4.61
CA ARG A 642 -13.59 -15.87 -4.79
C ARG A 642 -14.44 -16.90 -5.58
N ASP A 643 -13.82 -17.64 -6.46
CA ASP A 643 -14.48 -18.63 -7.35
C ASP A 643 -15.42 -18.05 -8.44
N GLN A 644 -15.46 -16.73 -8.59
CA GLN A 644 -16.19 -16.07 -9.67
C GLN A 644 -15.20 -15.37 -10.61
N HIS A 645 -15.26 -15.72 -11.88
CA HIS A 645 -14.39 -15.13 -12.89
C HIS A 645 -14.89 -13.73 -13.25
N PHE A 646 -14.05 -12.70 -13.04
CA PHE A 646 -14.35 -11.35 -13.52
C PHE A 646 -14.20 -11.25 -15.04
N ILE A 647 -13.11 -11.82 -15.57
CA ILE A 647 -12.94 -12.04 -17.00
C ILE A 647 -12.52 -13.49 -17.19
N ALA A 648 -13.27 -14.22 -17.99
CA ALA A 648 -12.95 -15.59 -18.40
C ALA A 648 -12.79 -15.66 -19.91
N GLY A 649 -11.93 -16.56 -20.38
CA GLY A 649 -11.84 -16.89 -21.80
C GLY A 649 -13.11 -17.61 -22.30
N SER A 650 -13.38 -17.51 -23.59
CA SER A 650 -14.43 -18.28 -24.23
C SER A 650 -13.87 -19.60 -24.74
N ASP A 651 -14.61 -20.70 -24.60
CA ASP A 651 -14.20 -22.08 -24.97
C ASP A 651 -13.74 -22.26 -26.43
N GLN A 652 -14.06 -21.30 -27.28
CA GLN A 652 -13.74 -21.36 -28.72
C GLN A 652 -12.94 -20.15 -29.21
N SER A 653 -12.27 -19.42 -28.29
CA SER A 653 -11.57 -18.19 -28.63
C SER A 653 -10.08 -18.30 -28.48
N PHE A 654 -9.35 -17.29 -29.04
CA PHE A 654 -7.91 -17.10 -28.84
C PHE A 654 -7.51 -16.98 -27.37
N SER A 655 -8.43 -16.75 -26.43
CA SER A 655 -8.15 -16.46 -25.02
C SER A 655 -8.62 -17.57 -24.06
N ASN A 656 -8.95 -18.77 -24.53
CA ASN A 656 -9.42 -19.84 -23.64
C ASN A 656 -8.32 -20.51 -22.80
N GLY A 657 -7.05 -20.27 -23.13
CA GLY A 657 -5.88 -20.79 -22.37
C GLY A 657 -5.31 -19.81 -21.35
N GLY A 658 -5.43 -18.51 -21.59
CA GLY A 658 -4.93 -17.51 -20.66
C GLY A 658 -5.32 -16.09 -21.05
N ILE A 659 -5.58 -15.27 -20.05
CA ILE A 659 -5.91 -13.85 -20.16
C ILE A 659 -4.93 -13.04 -19.32
N PHE A 660 -4.28 -12.04 -19.91
CA PHE A 660 -3.31 -11.14 -19.29
C PHE A 660 -3.81 -9.71 -19.38
N THR A 661 -4.33 -9.18 -18.28
CA THR A 661 -4.81 -7.80 -18.15
C THR A 661 -3.67 -6.83 -17.82
N ASN A 662 -4.00 -5.56 -17.68
CA ASN A 662 -3.07 -4.48 -17.33
C ASN A 662 -3.69 -3.51 -16.31
N ALA A 663 -2.90 -2.60 -15.78
CA ALA A 663 -3.30 -1.62 -14.77
C ALA A 663 -3.99 -0.36 -15.34
N THR A 664 -4.30 -0.33 -16.66
CA THR A 664 -4.82 0.85 -17.35
C THR A 664 -6.20 0.60 -17.98
N PRO A 665 -7.27 0.33 -17.18
CA PRO A 665 -8.62 0.24 -17.72
C PRO A 665 -9.03 1.57 -18.36
N VAL A 666 -9.86 1.51 -19.41
CA VAL A 666 -10.37 2.69 -20.09
C VAL A 666 -11.77 3.01 -19.58
N PHE A 667 -11.90 4.17 -18.95
CA PHE A 667 -13.17 4.68 -18.45
C PHE A 667 -13.88 5.49 -19.54
N LEU A 668 -15.10 5.07 -19.86
CA LEU A 668 -16.03 5.76 -20.75
C LEU A 668 -17.18 6.35 -19.93
N ASP A 669 -18.08 7.08 -20.57
CA ASP A 669 -19.21 7.72 -19.90
C ASP A 669 -20.22 6.71 -19.32
N ASP A 670 -20.32 5.53 -19.92
CA ASP A 670 -21.29 4.49 -19.57
C ASP A 670 -20.67 3.12 -19.24
N ALA A 671 -19.37 2.93 -19.49
CA ALA A 671 -18.71 1.64 -19.35
C ALA A 671 -17.24 1.76 -18.92
N ILE A 672 -16.70 0.66 -18.42
CA ILE A 672 -15.26 0.48 -18.20
C ILE A 672 -14.80 -0.66 -19.09
N ARG A 673 -13.77 -0.44 -19.93
CA ARG A 673 -13.15 -1.44 -20.78
C ARG A 673 -11.84 -1.93 -20.20
N PHE A 674 -11.65 -3.25 -20.16
CA PHE A 674 -10.45 -3.95 -19.72
C PHE A 674 -9.82 -4.64 -20.90
N TYR A 675 -8.75 -4.08 -21.45
CA TYR A 675 -8.01 -4.68 -22.55
C TYR A 675 -7.07 -5.75 -22.02
N TYR A 676 -6.90 -6.83 -22.78
CA TYR A 676 -6.08 -7.98 -22.39
C TYR A 676 -5.42 -8.66 -23.57
N GLY A 677 -4.24 -9.22 -23.34
CA GLY A 677 -3.67 -10.22 -24.24
C GLY A 677 -4.24 -11.59 -23.93
N GLY A 678 -4.57 -12.36 -24.97
CA GLY A 678 -5.14 -13.70 -24.82
C GLY A 678 -4.36 -14.75 -25.59
N TYR A 679 -4.36 -15.98 -25.07
CA TYR A 679 -3.72 -17.15 -25.64
C TYR A 679 -4.63 -18.37 -25.51
N ASN A 680 -4.71 -19.21 -26.56
CA ASN A 680 -5.53 -20.41 -26.52
C ASN A 680 -4.85 -21.63 -25.90
N SER A 681 -3.59 -21.52 -25.50
CA SER A 681 -2.78 -22.66 -25.00
C SER A 681 -1.99 -22.37 -23.74
N GLY A 682 -2.62 -21.81 -22.71
CA GLY A 682 -1.97 -21.55 -21.42
C GLY A 682 -0.92 -20.45 -21.49
N THR A 683 0.13 -20.54 -20.67
CA THR A 683 1.22 -19.52 -20.66
C THR A 683 2.16 -19.72 -21.86
N ILE A 684 2.27 -18.74 -22.72
CA ILE A 684 3.23 -18.72 -23.82
C ILE A 684 4.68 -18.48 -23.33
N GLY A 685 4.87 -17.93 -22.15
CA GLY A 685 6.19 -17.67 -21.57
C GLY A 685 7.16 -18.85 -21.57
N GLY A 686 6.67 -20.03 -21.83
CA GLY A 686 7.46 -21.25 -22.07
C GLY A 686 8.11 -21.37 -23.44
N GLY A 687 7.76 -20.58 -24.45
CA GLY A 687 8.34 -20.61 -25.81
C GLY A 687 8.23 -21.94 -26.56
N ALA A 688 7.56 -22.93 -25.99
CA ALA A 688 7.61 -24.31 -26.49
C ALA A 688 6.78 -24.56 -27.75
N LYS A 689 5.90 -23.62 -28.16
CA LYS A 689 4.92 -23.89 -29.22
C LYS A 689 4.62 -22.72 -30.15
N LEU A 690 5.49 -21.71 -30.22
CA LEU A 690 5.29 -20.59 -31.18
C LEU A 690 5.26 -21.04 -32.65
N THR A 691 5.62 -22.29 -32.93
CA THR A 691 5.54 -22.90 -34.28
C THR A 691 4.32 -23.83 -34.47
N ASP A 692 3.48 -23.99 -33.46
CA ASP A 692 2.26 -24.79 -33.55
C ASP A 692 1.16 -24.00 -34.31
N PRO A 693 0.74 -24.42 -35.49
CA PRO A 693 -0.27 -23.71 -36.27
C PRO A 693 -1.64 -23.65 -35.59
N SER A 694 -1.90 -24.47 -34.58
CA SER A 694 -3.13 -24.42 -33.77
C SER A 694 -3.10 -23.33 -32.70
N GLN A 695 -1.94 -22.74 -32.45
CA GLN A 695 -1.79 -21.67 -31.47
C GLN A 695 -2.36 -20.38 -32.03
N GLN A 696 -3.20 -19.75 -31.21
CA GLN A 696 -3.79 -18.44 -31.46
C GLN A 696 -3.52 -17.51 -30.30
N SER A 697 -3.25 -16.27 -30.63
CA SER A 697 -3.15 -15.19 -29.67
C SER A 697 -3.85 -13.94 -30.20
N GLY A 698 -3.93 -12.92 -29.40
CA GLY A 698 -4.53 -11.66 -29.82
C GLY A 698 -4.72 -10.71 -28.66
N VAL A 699 -5.15 -9.51 -28.99
CA VAL A 699 -5.62 -8.54 -28.00
C VAL A 699 -7.14 -8.45 -28.10
N GLY A 700 -7.80 -8.56 -26.97
CA GLY A 700 -9.24 -8.34 -26.84
C GLY A 700 -9.56 -7.40 -25.71
N PHE A 701 -10.83 -7.13 -25.48
CA PHE A 701 -11.30 -6.47 -24.27
C PHE A 701 -12.61 -7.06 -23.75
N ALA A 702 -12.84 -6.86 -22.46
CA ALA A 702 -14.10 -7.07 -21.79
C ALA A 702 -14.59 -5.75 -21.21
N SER A 703 -15.89 -5.59 -20.99
CA SER A 703 -16.46 -4.37 -20.42
C SER A 703 -17.50 -4.66 -19.35
N ILE A 704 -17.61 -3.73 -18.41
CA ILE A 704 -18.73 -3.63 -17.48
C ILE A 704 -19.41 -2.29 -17.66
N THR A 705 -20.67 -2.22 -17.30
CA THR A 705 -21.38 -0.93 -17.12
C THR A 705 -20.70 -0.13 -16.01
N LEU A 706 -20.60 1.18 -16.17
CA LEU A 706 -19.89 2.06 -15.24
C LEU A 706 -20.35 1.85 -13.79
N ASP A 707 -19.41 1.68 -12.85
CA ASP A 707 -19.59 1.45 -11.39
C ASP A 707 -20.20 0.07 -11.02
N ARG A 708 -20.53 -0.81 -11.96
CA ARG A 708 -21.28 -2.05 -11.69
C ARG A 708 -20.40 -3.29 -11.55
N PHE A 709 -19.34 -3.21 -10.75
CA PHE A 709 -18.53 -4.39 -10.38
C PHE A 709 -19.32 -5.38 -9.51
N ALA A 710 -20.15 -4.86 -8.62
CA ALA A 710 -21.11 -5.61 -7.83
C ALA A 710 -22.26 -4.71 -7.41
N GLY A 711 -23.44 -5.32 -7.20
CA GLY A 711 -24.62 -4.67 -6.71
C GLY A 711 -25.18 -5.33 -5.46
N ILE A 712 -26.09 -4.65 -4.79
CA ILE A 712 -26.85 -5.21 -3.68
C ILE A 712 -28.33 -5.26 -4.07
N ARG A 713 -28.91 -6.46 -3.97
CA ARG A 713 -30.32 -6.70 -4.29
C ARG A 713 -31.02 -7.48 -3.18
N PRO A 714 -32.37 -7.46 -3.13
CA PRO A 714 -33.16 -8.23 -2.17
C PRO A 714 -32.98 -9.74 -2.29
N VAL A 715 -33.22 -10.43 -1.17
CA VAL A 715 -33.45 -11.87 -1.12
C VAL A 715 -34.76 -12.15 -0.39
N ALA A 716 -35.41 -13.28 -0.69
CA ALA A 716 -36.53 -13.75 0.09
C ALA A 716 -36.07 -14.06 1.53
N LEU A 717 -36.75 -13.47 2.51
CA LEU A 717 -36.57 -13.86 3.91
C LEU A 717 -37.28 -15.19 4.14
N SER A 718 -36.61 -16.14 4.78
CA SER A 718 -37.15 -17.47 5.02
C SER A 718 -38.41 -17.43 5.91
N ALA A 719 -39.28 -18.42 5.75
CA ALA A 719 -40.47 -18.60 6.60
C ALA A 719 -40.15 -18.84 8.09
N GLN A 720 -38.89 -19.11 8.43
CA GLN A 720 -38.41 -19.24 9.81
C GLN A 720 -38.10 -17.88 10.47
N SER A 721 -38.20 -16.76 9.76
CA SER A 721 -38.08 -15.44 10.36
C SER A 721 -39.27 -15.17 11.29
N THR A 722 -39.08 -14.27 12.26
CA THR A 722 -40.15 -13.84 13.19
C THR A 722 -41.29 -13.06 12.51
N LEU A 723 -41.24 -12.88 11.20
CA LEU A 723 -42.24 -12.16 10.41
C LEU A 723 -43.43 -13.09 10.16
N LYS A 724 -44.65 -12.55 10.36
CA LYS A 724 -45.90 -13.25 10.07
C LYS A 724 -46.09 -13.54 8.56
N LYS A 725 -45.46 -12.73 7.73
CA LYS A 725 -45.37 -12.96 6.28
C LYS A 725 -43.89 -12.82 5.82
N PRO A 726 -43.38 -13.73 5.01
CA PRO A 726 -42.10 -13.53 4.38
C PRO A 726 -42.12 -12.25 3.55
N LEU A 727 -41.05 -11.46 3.64
CA LEU A 727 -40.81 -10.36 2.72
C LEU A 727 -40.03 -10.92 1.53
N GLU A 728 -40.68 -10.97 0.38
CA GLU A 728 -40.06 -11.41 -0.86
C GLU A 728 -39.58 -10.17 -1.64
N ASN A 729 -38.36 -10.23 -2.16
CA ASN A 729 -37.80 -9.20 -3.03
C ASN A 729 -37.72 -7.79 -2.41
N ILE A 730 -37.82 -7.67 -1.08
CA ILE A 730 -37.69 -6.40 -0.36
C ILE A 730 -36.43 -6.41 0.50
N GLY A 731 -35.57 -5.43 0.28
CA GLY A 731 -34.33 -5.28 1.00
C GLY A 731 -34.08 -3.85 1.47
N GLN A 732 -33.19 -3.71 2.43
CA GLN A 732 -32.82 -2.42 3.00
C GLN A 732 -31.31 -2.33 3.19
N ILE A 733 -30.73 -1.18 2.81
CA ILE A 733 -29.33 -0.85 3.01
C ILE A 733 -29.28 0.51 3.72
N THR A 734 -28.60 0.60 4.84
CA THR A 734 -28.31 1.88 5.51
C THR A 734 -26.83 2.16 5.36
N LEU A 735 -26.49 3.29 4.76
CA LEU A 735 -25.12 3.74 4.58
C LEU A 735 -24.61 4.44 5.84
N LYS A 736 -23.30 4.46 6.01
CA LYS A 736 -22.64 5.21 7.09
C LYS A 736 -22.95 6.71 6.95
N PRO A 737 -23.04 7.47 8.06
CA PRO A 737 -23.35 8.89 8.01
C PRO A 737 -22.31 9.68 7.19
N LEU A 738 -22.80 10.56 6.32
CA LEU A 738 -22.03 11.47 5.48
C LEU A 738 -22.43 12.91 5.81
N ASP A 739 -21.46 13.85 5.88
CA ASP A 739 -21.78 15.27 5.94
C ASP A 739 -22.39 15.72 4.62
N LEU A 740 -23.63 16.18 4.66
CA LEU A 740 -24.36 16.69 3.50
C LEU A 740 -24.32 18.22 3.40
N LYS A 741 -23.49 18.89 4.20
CA LYS A 741 -23.33 20.35 4.10
C LYS A 741 -22.85 20.74 2.70
N GLY A 742 -23.64 21.56 2.02
CA GLY A 742 -23.34 21.98 0.64
C GLY A 742 -23.68 20.94 -0.44
N ALA A 743 -24.28 19.80 -0.09
CA ALA A 743 -24.77 18.85 -1.07
C ALA A 743 -25.90 19.46 -1.91
N GLN A 744 -25.74 19.43 -3.23
CA GLN A 744 -26.72 19.92 -4.20
C GLN A 744 -27.62 18.83 -4.73
N ASP A 745 -27.07 17.64 -4.91
CA ASP A 745 -27.76 16.54 -5.55
C ASP A 745 -27.27 15.17 -5.03
N ILE A 746 -28.19 14.25 -4.95
CA ILE A 746 -27.91 12.83 -4.73
C ILE A 746 -28.45 12.06 -5.93
N SER A 747 -27.62 11.19 -6.48
CA SER A 747 -28.02 10.29 -7.55
C SER A 747 -27.65 8.84 -7.22
N MET A 748 -28.42 7.90 -7.81
CA MET A 748 -28.27 6.47 -7.60
C MET A 748 -27.99 5.76 -8.91
N ASN A 749 -26.88 5.03 -8.99
CA ASN A 749 -26.69 4.02 -10.02
C ASN A 749 -27.44 2.75 -9.59
N GLY A 750 -28.50 2.41 -10.30
CA GLY A 750 -29.38 1.33 -9.91
C GLY A 750 -30.21 0.79 -11.08
N ASP A 751 -30.52 -0.49 -11.01
CA ASP A 751 -31.48 -1.15 -11.89
C ASP A 751 -32.77 -1.45 -11.11
N ALA A 752 -33.80 -0.72 -11.44
CA ALA A 752 -35.16 -0.86 -10.93
C ALA A 752 -36.17 -1.11 -12.07
N THR A 753 -35.71 -1.80 -13.14
CA THR A 753 -36.54 -2.13 -14.30
C THR A 753 -37.77 -2.97 -13.91
N GLU A 754 -37.57 -3.90 -12.97
CA GLU A 754 -38.63 -4.78 -12.48
C GLU A 754 -39.23 -4.33 -11.14
N GLY A 755 -38.78 -3.18 -10.63
CA GLY A 755 -39.15 -2.77 -9.27
C GLY A 755 -38.96 -1.30 -8.95
N ILE A 756 -38.55 -1.01 -7.72
CA ILE A 756 -38.47 0.36 -7.20
C ILE A 756 -37.31 0.51 -6.23
N ILE A 757 -36.59 1.63 -6.34
CA ILE A 757 -35.67 2.09 -5.27
C ILE A 757 -36.25 3.36 -4.63
N ARG A 758 -36.22 3.46 -3.28
CA ARG A 758 -36.51 4.69 -2.55
C ARG A 758 -35.36 5.02 -1.62
N VAL A 759 -35.03 6.30 -1.53
CA VAL A 759 -33.95 6.79 -0.66
C VAL A 759 -34.55 7.63 0.45
N GLU A 760 -34.29 7.22 1.70
CA GLU A 760 -34.68 7.90 2.93
C GLU A 760 -33.46 8.53 3.58
N ILE A 761 -33.59 9.69 4.20
CA ILE A 761 -32.54 10.32 5.01
C ILE A 761 -32.84 10.15 6.50
N LEU A 762 -31.80 9.71 7.23
CA LEU A 762 -31.80 9.59 8.68
C LEU A 762 -30.75 10.55 9.24
N ASN A 763 -30.96 11.04 10.47
CA ASN A 763 -29.90 11.73 11.19
C ASN A 763 -28.81 10.73 11.65
N GLU A 764 -27.75 11.22 12.27
CA GLU A 764 -26.60 10.40 12.70
C GLU A 764 -26.99 9.33 13.71
N GLU A 765 -28.01 9.57 14.55
CA GLU A 765 -28.53 8.60 15.51
C GLU A 765 -29.48 7.56 14.87
N GLY A 766 -29.79 7.69 13.59
CA GLY A 766 -30.64 6.76 12.85
C GLY A 766 -32.14 7.11 12.86
N TYR A 767 -32.55 8.30 13.33
CA TYR A 767 -33.92 8.75 13.27
C TYR A 767 -34.28 9.36 11.92
N ARG A 768 -35.49 9.11 11.46
CA ARG A 768 -36.05 9.61 10.20
C ARG A 768 -36.14 11.13 10.18
N MET A 769 -35.69 11.74 9.14
CA MET A 769 -35.84 13.17 8.91
C MET A 769 -37.19 13.46 8.28
N HIS A 770 -37.96 14.39 8.92
CA HIS A 770 -39.28 14.78 8.45
C HIS A 770 -39.23 15.38 7.03
N GLY A 771 -40.03 14.84 6.12
CA GLY A 771 -40.08 15.21 4.71
C GLY A 771 -39.06 14.50 3.82
N PHE A 772 -38.20 13.66 4.43
CA PHE A 772 -37.20 12.83 3.72
C PHE A 772 -37.36 11.33 3.98
N SER A 773 -38.57 10.93 4.48
CA SER A 773 -38.87 9.54 4.77
C SER A 773 -39.04 8.70 3.50
N LYS A 774 -39.12 7.39 3.66
CA LYS A 774 -39.46 6.45 2.55
C LYS A 774 -40.74 6.83 1.83
N GLU A 775 -41.75 7.30 2.59
CA GLU A 775 -43.07 7.69 2.11
C GLU A 775 -43.05 9.04 1.34
N ASP A 776 -42.10 9.90 1.68
CA ASP A 776 -41.83 11.16 0.99
C ASP A 776 -40.98 10.97 -0.28
N ALA A 777 -40.16 9.93 -0.33
CA ALA A 777 -39.28 9.68 -1.46
C ALA A 777 -40.04 9.41 -2.76
N ILE A 778 -39.62 10.08 -3.84
CA ILE A 778 -40.09 9.78 -5.19
C ILE A 778 -39.47 8.46 -5.63
N PRO A 779 -40.28 7.45 -6.03
CA PRO A 779 -39.72 6.16 -6.47
C PRO A 779 -38.80 6.30 -7.70
N LEU A 780 -37.65 5.64 -7.66
CA LEU A 780 -36.77 5.46 -8.81
C LEU A 780 -37.17 4.15 -9.51
N THR A 781 -37.38 4.22 -10.84
CA THR A 781 -37.79 3.09 -11.68
C THR A 781 -36.97 3.04 -12.97
N GLY A 782 -36.85 1.87 -13.58
CA GLY A 782 -36.02 1.64 -14.76
C GLY A 782 -34.54 1.47 -14.43
N ASP A 783 -33.72 1.33 -15.46
CA ASP A 783 -32.27 1.22 -15.35
C ASP A 783 -31.59 2.56 -15.65
N SER A 784 -30.71 3.03 -14.74
CA SER A 784 -29.95 4.27 -14.95
C SER A 784 -28.65 4.28 -14.16
N LEU A 785 -27.63 4.89 -14.74
CA LEU A 785 -26.36 5.21 -14.04
C LEU A 785 -26.50 6.35 -13.04
N SER A 786 -27.56 7.16 -13.13
CA SER A 786 -27.73 8.38 -12.36
C SER A 786 -29.19 8.75 -12.14
N HIS A 787 -29.95 7.86 -11.47
CA HIS A 787 -31.30 8.23 -11.02
C HIS A 787 -31.23 9.38 -10.04
N ARG A 788 -31.85 10.50 -10.33
CA ARG A 788 -31.89 11.65 -9.43
C ARG A 788 -32.82 11.38 -8.25
N VAL A 789 -32.28 11.41 -7.04
CA VAL A 789 -33.04 11.21 -5.80
C VAL A 789 -33.79 12.50 -5.45
N ARG A 790 -35.09 12.38 -5.18
CA ARG A 790 -35.98 13.50 -4.81
C ARG A 790 -37.01 13.09 -3.76
N TRP A 791 -37.52 14.09 -3.05
CA TRP A 791 -38.63 13.96 -2.11
C TRP A 791 -39.76 14.91 -2.52
N LYS A 792 -41.00 14.57 -2.17
CA LYS A 792 -42.22 15.29 -2.60
C LYS A 792 -42.23 16.76 -2.23
N ASN A 793 -41.81 17.09 -1.01
CA ASN A 793 -42.03 18.42 -0.41
C ASN A 793 -40.73 19.05 0.16
N LYS A 794 -39.62 18.42 0.00
CA LYS A 794 -38.31 18.83 0.57
C LYS A 794 -37.17 18.68 -0.44
N THR A 795 -36.19 19.58 -0.28
CA THR A 795 -34.91 19.57 -1.04
C THR A 795 -33.74 19.54 -0.07
N LEU A 796 -32.56 19.10 -0.51
CA LEU A 796 -31.38 18.87 0.34
C LEU A 796 -30.93 20.12 1.12
N ASP A 797 -31.08 21.31 0.53
CA ASP A 797 -30.77 22.60 1.17
C ASP A 797 -31.63 22.91 2.39
N GLN A 798 -32.74 22.19 2.59
CA GLN A 798 -33.61 22.28 3.78
C GLN A 798 -33.19 21.32 4.90
N LEU A 799 -32.16 20.52 4.73
CA LEU A 799 -31.55 19.74 5.81
C LEU A 799 -30.74 20.68 6.71
N PRO A 800 -30.92 20.61 8.04
CA PRO A 800 -30.01 21.28 8.96
C PRO A 800 -28.56 20.85 8.74
N PRO A 801 -27.57 21.69 9.05
CA PRO A 801 -26.16 21.24 9.01
C PRO A 801 -25.96 20.03 9.92
N GLY A 802 -25.31 18.99 9.38
CA GLY A 802 -25.08 17.74 10.12
C GLY A 802 -24.71 16.57 9.21
N ARG A 803 -24.51 15.43 9.87
CA ARG A 803 -24.23 14.16 9.20
C ARG A 803 -25.50 13.33 9.09
N TYR A 804 -25.66 12.69 7.95
CA TYR A 804 -26.88 11.98 7.62
C TYR A 804 -26.58 10.62 6.98
N SER A 805 -27.28 9.59 7.44
CA SER A 805 -27.30 8.29 6.80
C SER A 805 -28.35 8.26 5.69
N GLN A 806 -27.97 7.72 4.53
CA GLN A 806 -28.90 7.40 3.46
C GLN A 806 -29.34 5.94 3.61
N ARG A 807 -30.66 5.73 3.64
CA ARG A 807 -31.24 4.38 3.67
C ARG A 807 -31.94 4.09 2.35
N LEU A 808 -31.45 3.05 1.67
CA LEU A 808 -31.99 2.58 0.41
C LEU A 808 -33.02 1.49 0.71
N HIS A 809 -34.21 1.63 0.18
CA HIS A 809 -35.28 0.62 0.21
C HIS A 809 -35.37 0.04 -1.19
N LEU A 810 -35.06 -1.24 -1.31
CA LEU A 810 -35.07 -1.98 -2.57
C LEU A 810 -36.32 -2.87 -2.60
N ASP A 811 -37.09 -2.76 -3.65
CA ASP A 811 -38.21 -3.63 -3.96
C ASP A 811 -37.99 -4.15 -5.37
N ASN A 812 -37.57 -5.42 -5.50
CA ASN A 812 -37.19 -6.08 -6.75
C ASN A 812 -36.23 -5.24 -7.63
N ALA A 813 -35.24 -4.62 -7.00
CA ALA A 813 -34.29 -3.72 -7.66
C ALA A 813 -32.88 -3.95 -7.15
N GLU A 814 -31.88 -3.50 -7.90
CA GLU A 814 -30.45 -3.62 -7.56
C GLU A 814 -29.80 -2.23 -7.48
N ALA A 815 -28.99 -2.01 -6.43
CA ALA A 815 -28.24 -0.77 -6.20
C ALA A 815 -26.74 -1.02 -6.34
N PHE A 816 -26.02 -0.15 -7.07
CA PHE A 816 -24.59 -0.27 -7.36
C PHE A 816 -23.74 0.82 -6.73
N ALA A 817 -24.19 2.07 -6.81
CA ALA A 817 -23.48 3.21 -6.23
C ALA A 817 -24.44 4.35 -5.89
N LEU A 818 -24.12 5.09 -4.82
CA LEU A 818 -24.74 6.37 -4.50
C LEU A 818 -23.73 7.50 -4.74
N CYS A 819 -24.11 8.51 -5.50
CA CYS A 819 -23.28 9.68 -5.78
C CYS A 819 -23.88 10.91 -5.09
N VAL A 820 -23.02 11.70 -4.41
CA VAL A 820 -23.40 12.99 -3.81
C VAL A 820 -22.53 14.07 -4.45
N ARG A 821 -23.17 15.10 -5.03
CA ARG A 821 -22.52 16.25 -5.62
C ARG A 821 -22.65 17.47 -4.71
N PHE A 822 -21.54 18.15 -4.49
CA PHE A 822 -21.40 19.33 -3.65
C PHE A 822 -21.18 20.60 -4.48
N ILE A 823 -21.36 21.75 -3.83
CA ILE A 823 -20.94 23.04 -4.37
C ILE A 823 -19.42 23.10 -4.30
N THR A 824 -18.73 23.34 -5.41
CA THR A 824 -17.29 23.64 -5.48
C THR A 824 -17.00 25.05 -5.02
#